data_e73df08ed52933351a1cb2a5458c2453
#
_entry.id   e73df08ed52933351a1cb2a5458c2453
#
_cell.length_a   1.000
_cell.length_b   1.000
_cell.length_c   1.000
_cell.angle_alpha   90.00
_cell.angle_beta   90.00
_cell.angle_gamma   90.00
#
_symmetry.space_group_name_H-M   'P 1'
#
loop_
_entity.id
_entity.type
_entity.pdbx_description
1 polymer ?
#
loop_
_entity_poly.entity_id
_entity_poly.type
_entity_poly.pdbx_seq_one_letter_code
_entity_poly.pdbx_strand_id
1 'polypeptide(L)'
;MSEIQVEVCFTDKLESVRVGGKPMEIPKAVKAKPVEEWFEPAAGRVKWGGLGAEIKEMDFNGEKNAAYSFLFNGPEDKKQEFMACVERFCLGEEAQQETKKKTVQDYLQEAKKNQQAGNAEMAFQQYMVAARDYGHPEAQFEVARCYQNGTGVEKNEENAVVWYKKAAEQCDAEAQCALGECYYQARGVEKDDKEARRWYEAAATQGNVTAQYMTGRLYAELSYNEAAVKWYTKAAEQECPEAQYELGVCYEAGDGVGKDEAKAAELYRKAAVQGYAEAQKKLGDCYTHGIGVAKDLEQAFECYSKAAKQGNARAQNNLGTCYINGEGVVEDPAQAAEWYERAAEQGLAQAQCNLGFCYKNGWGVDKNEEEAVRWYRKAAEQGWVRAQCRLGDCYEYGEGVTKDLVKAAEWYRKAAEQGNAGAQYKLGKCYYYGKGTEMNNNEAVKWLRRASEQGAADAQDLLGDCYYYGCGVEMNHWEAVKWYEKAAKKGNADAQNMFGYCYDHGEGVTNDLSKAAEWYRKAAEQGYDIAQYNLGLCYANGRGVTKDYAKAAEWYREAAEQGYARAQYNLAVLYYNGNGVTQNKEEAVKWYRKAAEQGDADAQCSLGVRYEYGEGVTKDLTKAAEWYRKSAEQGDSTAQCNLGFCYERGIGVTKDLAKAVEWYRKSAEQGYARAQCNLGVCYEYGWSVTKDPAKAAEWYQKAAEQGYAQAQNRLGECYFYGQGKPENKFAAVKWYEKAAEQGIANAQYSLGYCYEKGYGVTKDKEQAMQWYKKAADQGHESAKEAIDGMESGGLGSAVAAGAALGGAALIWKFLNS
;
A
#
# COMPACT_ATOMS: atom_id res chain seq x y z
N MET A 1 25.74 -68.08 5.55
CA MET A 1 26.95 -67.68 4.81
C MET A 1 27.87 -68.89 4.78
N SER A 2 28.18 -69.42 3.60
CA SER A 2 29.10 -70.60 3.49
C SER A 2 30.51 -70.02 3.31
N GLU A 3 31.35 -70.32 4.27
CA GLU A 3 32.77 -69.97 4.21
C GLU A 3 33.51 -70.93 3.26
N ILE A 4 34.25 -70.44 2.28
CA ILE A 4 35.15 -71.16 1.48
C ILE A 4 36.56 -70.64 1.74
N GLN A 5 37.43 -71.51 2.21
CA GLN A 5 38.84 -71.19 2.42
C GLN A 5 39.59 -71.41 1.11
N VAL A 6 40.27 -70.35 0.61
CA VAL A 6 41.19 -70.42 -0.55
C VAL A 6 42.60 -70.13 -0.01
N GLU A 7 43.48 -71.09 -0.13
CA GLU A 7 44.91 -70.96 0.25
C GLU A 7 45.72 -70.76 -1.03
N VAL A 8 46.47 -69.65 -1.09
CA VAL A 8 47.34 -69.32 -2.22
C VAL A 8 48.76 -69.12 -1.70
N CYS A 9 49.69 -69.97 -2.19
CA CYS A 9 51.11 -69.91 -1.78
C CYS A 9 51.92 -69.23 -2.92
N PHE A 10 52.74 -68.30 -2.53
CA PHE A 10 53.66 -67.58 -3.43
C PHE A 10 55.07 -67.67 -2.86
N THR A 11 56.10 -67.77 -3.78
CA THR A 11 57.44 -67.24 -3.56
C THR A 11 57.56 -65.87 -4.27
N ASP A 12 58.41 -65.78 -5.24
CA ASP A 12 58.36 -64.65 -6.24
C ASP A 12 57.27 -64.82 -7.26
N LYS A 13 56.67 -66.07 -7.29
CA LYS A 13 55.66 -66.48 -8.26
C LYS A 13 54.62 -67.39 -7.59
N LEU A 14 53.42 -67.46 -8.19
CA LEU A 14 52.37 -68.31 -7.70
C LEU A 14 52.77 -69.76 -7.71
N GLU A 15 52.87 -70.46 -6.55
CA GLU A 15 53.27 -71.84 -6.45
C GLU A 15 52.13 -72.82 -6.36
N SER A 16 51.15 -72.58 -5.52
CA SER A 16 50.01 -73.45 -5.40
C SER A 16 48.74 -72.70 -4.95
N VAL A 17 47.62 -73.25 -5.36
CA VAL A 17 46.28 -72.77 -4.88
C VAL A 17 45.48 -73.95 -4.36
N ARG A 18 44.89 -73.81 -3.21
CA ARG A 18 43.94 -74.81 -2.66
C ARG A 18 42.58 -74.11 -2.33
N VAL A 19 41.51 -74.78 -2.72
CA VAL A 19 40.16 -74.35 -2.47
C VAL A 19 39.45 -75.39 -1.62
N GLY A 20 38.99 -75.01 -0.44
CA GLY A 20 38.38 -75.95 0.49
C GLY A 20 39.32 -77.08 0.83
N GLY A 21 40.65 -76.84 0.96
CA GLY A 21 41.67 -77.87 1.31
C GLY A 21 42.07 -78.75 0.11
N LYS A 22 41.50 -78.69 -1.07
CA LYS A 22 41.87 -79.41 -2.26
C LYS A 22 42.81 -78.64 -3.18
N PRO A 23 43.96 -79.25 -3.61
CA PRO A 23 44.87 -78.56 -4.53
C PRO A 23 44.25 -78.41 -5.91
N MET A 24 44.45 -77.23 -6.48
CA MET A 24 44.05 -76.90 -7.90
C MET A 24 45.32 -76.94 -8.75
N GLU A 25 45.18 -77.40 -10.00
CA GLU A 25 46.28 -77.34 -10.97
C GLU A 25 46.40 -75.92 -11.58
N ILE A 26 47.59 -75.36 -11.48
CA ILE A 26 47.96 -74.04 -11.94
C ILE A 26 48.73 -74.11 -13.25
N PRO A 27 48.29 -73.55 -14.37
CA PRO A 27 49.03 -73.51 -15.60
C PRO A 27 50.39 -72.85 -15.47
N LYS A 28 51.39 -73.36 -16.25
CA LYS A 28 52.75 -72.81 -16.17
C LYS A 28 52.84 -71.31 -16.49
N ALA A 29 51.99 -70.83 -17.38
CA ALA A 29 51.96 -69.42 -17.75
C ALA A 29 51.52 -68.52 -16.63
N VAL A 30 50.61 -69.02 -15.78
CA VAL A 30 50.09 -68.22 -14.64
C VAL A 30 51.10 -68.25 -13.49
N LYS A 31 51.76 -69.36 -13.26
CA LYS A 31 52.88 -69.50 -12.27
C LYS A 31 54.08 -68.58 -12.48
N ALA A 32 54.19 -68.06 -13.73
CA ALA A 32 55.32 -67.19 -14.12
C ALA A 32 55.10 -65.68 -13.88
N LYS A 33 53.92 -65.24 -13.48
CA LYS A 33 53.64 -63.85 -13.27
C LYS A 33 54.09 -63.37 -11.86
N PRO A 34 54.66 -62.11 -11.77
CA PRO A 34 55.11 -61.55 -10.50
C PRO A 34 53.93 -61.31 -9.48
N VAL A 35 54.22 -61.46 -8.21
CA VAL A 35 53.22 -61.32 -7.13
C VAL A 35 52.51 -59.97 -7.16
N GLU A 36 53.17 -58.87 -7.59
CA GLU A 36 52.68 -57.52 -7.67
C GLU A 36 51.50 -57.33 -8.65
N GLU A 37 51.40 -58.22 -9.64
CA GLU A 37 50.21 -58.17 -10.55
C GLU A 37 48.96 -58.79 -9.95
N TRP A 38 49.06 -59.46 -8.81
CA TRP A 38 48.00 -60.23 -8.17
C TRP A 38 47.49 -59.62 -6.88
N PHE A 39 48.34 -58.83 -6.23
CA PHE A 39 48.07 -58.38 -4.86
C PHE A 39 48.51 -56.95 -4.58
N GLU A 40 47.65 -56.16 -3.97
CA GLU A 40 47.97 -54.84 -3.43
C GLU A 40 48.04 -54.89 -1.88
N PRO A 41 49.27 -55.06 -1.29
CA PRO A 41 49.42 -55.26 0.13
C PRO A 41 48.91 -54.10 1.01
N ALA A 42 48.95 -52.88 0.51
CA ALA A 42 48.59 -51.67 1.24
C ALA A 42 47.07 -51.49 1.42
N ALA A 43 46.25 -52.18 0.62
CA ALA A 43 44.77 -52.02 0.63
C ALA A 43 44.08 -53.27 1.23
N GLY A 44 44.80 -54.38 1.55
CA GLY A 44 44.19 -55.61 2.06
C GLY A 44 43.19 -56.27 1.10
N ARG A 45 43.33 -56.07 -0.22
CA ARG A 45 42.39 -56.53 -1.25
C ARG A 45 43.12 -57.28 -2.36
N VAL A 46 42.49 -58.34 -2.86
CA VAL A 46 42.98 -59.09 -4.05
C VAL A 46 42.34 -58.51 -5.30
N LYS A 47 43.12 -58.22 -6.33
CA LYS A 47 42.64 -57.76 -7.65
C LYS A 47 41.99 -58.91 -8.41
N TRP A 48 40.83 -59.36 -8.02
CA TRP A 48 40.06 -60.36 -8.70
C TRP A 48 38.66 -59.86 -9.05
N GLY A 49 38.50 -59.40 -10.24
CA GLY A 49 37.20 -59.29 -10.90
C GLY A 49 36.08 -58.57 -10.14
N GLY A 50 36.35 -57.64 -9.23
CA GLY A 50 35.34 -56.83 -8.51
C GLY A 50 34.49 -57.58 -7.47
N LEU A 51 34.74 -58.85 -7.24
CA LEU A 51 34.10 -59.64 -6.17
C LEU A 51 34.90 -59.46 -4.89
N GLY A 52 34.47 -58.61 -3.99
CA GLY A 52 35.21 -58.28 -2.75
C GLY A 52 35.43 -59.49 -1.84
N ALA A 53 36.65 -60.03 -1.84
CA ALA A 53 37.09 -61.00 -0.85
C ALA A 53 37.96 -60.31 0.18
N GLU A 54 37.61 -60.41 1.46
CA GLU A 54 38.42 -59.85 2.57
C GLU A 54 39.47 -60.86 3.00
N ILE A 55 40.75 -60.46 3.16
CA ILE A 55 41.84 -61.23 3.75
C ILE A 55 41.65 -61.26 5.24
N LYS A 56 41.31 -62.42 5.82
CA LYS A 56 41.12 -62.54 7.26
C LYS A 56 42.43 -62.95 8.03
N GLU A 57 43.41 -63.63 7.39
CA GLU A 57 44.68 -63.98 8.01
C GLU A 57 45.79 -63.89 6.97
N MET A 58 46.90 -63.27 7.38
CA MET A 58 48.13 -63.24 6.66
C MET A 58 49.16 -63.97 7.51
N ASP A 59 49.68 -65.07 7.08
CA ASP A 59 50.81 -65.70 7.72
C ASP A 59 52.11 -65.37 6.94
N PHE A 60 52.90 -64.50 7.53
CA PHE A 60 54.17 -64.04 6.98
C PHE A 60 55.29 -64.88 7.56
N ASN A 61 55.59 -65.98 6.89
CA ASN A 61 56.80 -66.69 7.21
C ASN A 61 58.00 -66.08 6.43
N GLY A 62 58.75 -65.25 7.13
CA GLY A 62 59.76 -64.38 6.69
C GLY A 62 60.60 -64.90 5.49
N GLU A 63 60.85 -63.94 4.63
CA GLU A 63 61.82 -63.80 3.64
C GLU A 63 61.53 -64.21 2.21
N LYS A 64 60.60 -65.10 1.87
CA LYS A 64 60.26 -65.30 0.42
C LYS A 64 59.01 -66.21 0.18
N ASN A 65 58.36 -66.75 1.16
CA ASN A 65 57.21 -67.64 0.97
C ASN A 65 56.02 -67.08 1.73
N ALA A 66 55.02 -66.56 1.05
CA ALA A 66 53.77 -66.09 1.68
C ALA A 66 52.59 -67.04 1.29
N ALA A 67 51.92 -67.57 2.30
CA ALA A 67 50.67 -68.28 2.11
C ALA A 67 49.54 -67.38 2.59
N TYR A 68 48.54 -67.19 1.73
CA TYR A 68 47.36 -66.38 1.98
C TYR A 68 46.12 -67.23 2.07
N SER A 69 45.35 -67.03 3.08
CA SER A 69 44.04 -67.63 3.27
C SER A 69 42.95 -66.62 3.09
N PHE A 70 42.04 -66.80 2.17
CA PHE A 70 40.92 -65.95 1.87
C PHE A 70 39.61 -66.57 2.31
N LEU A 71 38.79 -65.81 2.97
CA LEU A 71 37.46 -66.18 3.30
C LEU A 71 36.46 -65.43 2.47
N PHE A 72 35.66 -66.06 1.64
CA PHE A 72 34.60 -65.44 0.89
C PHE A 72 33.38 -65.26 1.83
N ASN A 73 33.03 -64.03 2.09
CA ASN A 73 31.91 -63.64 2.90
C ASN A 73 30.86 -62.86 2.00
N GLY A 74 30.14 -63.61 1.17
CA GLY A 74 29.16 -63.08 0.27
C GLY A 74 27.86 -63.90 0.20
N PRO A 75 26.81 -63.40 -0.50
CA PRO A 75 25.60 -64.15 -0.78
C PRO A 75 25.90 -65.46 -1.54
N GLU A 76 25.08 -66.47 -1.33
CA GLU A 76 25.31 -67.84 -1.94
C GLU A 76 25.27 -67.83 -3.46
N ASP A 77 24.52 -66.95 -4.08
CA ASP A 77 24.48 -66.75 -5.53
C ASP A 77 25.81 -66.21 -6.13
N LYS A 78 26.56 -65.43 -5.34
CA LYS A 78 27.89 -64.94 -5.73
C LYS A 78 29.02 -65.95 -5.52
N LYS A 79 28.77 -66.99 -4.73
CA LYS A 79 29.72 -68.07 -4.44
C LYS A 79 30.13 -68.84 -5.70
N GLN A 80 29.16 -69.15 -6.58
CA GLN A 80 29.43 -69.84 -7.82
C GLN A 80 30.24 -68.95 -8.79
N GLU A 81 29.96 -67.64 -8.79
CA GLU A 81 30.68 -66.66 -9.60
C GLU A 81 32.12 -66.47 -9.12
N PHE A 82 32.32 -66.47 -7.78
CA PHE A 82 33.67 -66.46 -7.21
C PHE A 82 34.44 -67.74 -7.49
N MET A 83 33.82 -68.90 -7.36
CA MET A 83 34.44 -70.19 -7.69
C MET A 83 34.78 -70.25 -9.18
N ALA A 84 33.89 -69.86 -10.07
CA ALA A 84 34.14 -69.85 -11.47
C ALA A 84 35.24 -68.83 -11.88
N CYS A 85 35.43 -67.75 -11.09
CA CYS A 85 36.52 -66.80 -11.24
C CYS A 85 37.86 -67.39 -10.81
N VAL A 86 37.87 -68.11 -9.69
CA VAL A 86 39.10 -68.89 -9.21
C VAL A 86 39.43 -70.03 -10.13
N GLU A 87 38.43 -70.75 -10.68
CA GLU A 87 38.65 -71.83 -11.66
C GLU A 87 39.19 -71.30 -12.99
N ARG A 88 38.59 -70.19 -13.52
CA ARG A 88 39.09 -69.56 -14.74
C ARG A 88 40.51 -69.01 -14.59
N PHE A 89 40.80 -68.50 -13.40
CA PHE A 89 42.14 -68.05 -13.07
C PHE A 89 43.16 -69.22 -12.96
N CYS A 90 42.80 -70.32 -12.41
CA CYS A 90 43.69 -71.52 -12.23
C CYS A 90 43.80 -72.34 -13.49
N LEU A 91 42.77 -72.38 -14.34
CA LEU A 91 42.77 -73.24 -15.55
C LEU A 91 43.40 -72.60 -16.76
N GLY A 92 43.67 -71.30 -16.77
CA GLY A 92 44.25 -70.55 -17.86
C GLY A 92 43.75 -71.04 -19.25
N GLU A 93 42.60 -70.53 -19.69
CA GLU A 93 42.02 -70.94 -20.95
C GLU A 93 42.95 -70.74 -22.14
N GLU A 94 43.72 -71.82 -22.49
CA GLU A 94 44.12 -72.06 -23.86
C GLU A 94 43.10 -72.99 -24.49
N ALA A 95 41.94 -72.46 -24.90
CA ALA A 95 41.14 -73.09 -25.94
C ALA A 95 41.66 -72.48 -27.29
N GLN A 96 42.66 -73.15 -27.88
CA GLN A 96 42.95 -72.86 -29.24
C GLN A 96 41.79 -73.34 -30.13
N GLN A 97 40.98 -72.28 -30.54
CA GLN A 97 40.40 -72.30 -31.85
C GLN A 97 40.95 -71.09 -32.59
N GLU A 98 41.59 -71.27 -33.72
CA GLU A 98 41.98 -70.28 -34.70
C GLU A 98 40.70 -69.57 -35.27
N THR A 99 40.15 -68.67 -34.51
CA THR A 99 39.33 -67.56 -34.96
C THR A 99 40.19 -66.31 -34.72
N LYS A 100 40.33 -65.41 -35.72
CA LYS A 100 41.00 -64.14 -35.63
C LYS A 100 40.61 -63.52 -34.29
N LYS A 101 41.59 -63.34 -33.38
CA LYS A 101 41.33 -62.67 -32.12
C LYS A 101 40.74 -61.25 -32.43
N LYS A 102 39.45 -61.05 -32.15
CA LYS A 102 38.85 -59.77 -32.31
C LYS A 102 39.65 -58.74 -31.48
N THR A 103 40.00 -57.65 -32.13
CA THR A 103 40.69 -56.55 -31.45
C THR A 103 39.67 -55.74 -30.62
N VAL A 104 40.12 -54.90 -29.67
CA VAL A 104 39.24 -54.02 -28.94
C VAL A 104 38.45 -53.13 -29.87
N GLN A 105 39.02 -52.74 -31.03
CA GLN A 105 38.31 -51.92 -32.01
C GLN A 105 37.16 -52.70 -32.73
N ASP A 106 37.33 -54.02 -32.93
CA ASP A 106 36.24 -54.83 -33.49
C ASP A 106 35.06 -54.90 -32.54
N TYR A 107 35.32 -55.06 -31.21
CA TYR A 107 34.26 -55.05 -30.17
C TYR A 107 33.55 -53.69 -30.12
N LEU A 108 34.33 -52.62 -30.19
CA LEU A 108 33.72 -51.24 -30.15
C LEU A 108 32.87 -50.97 -31.40
N GLN A 109 33.34 -51.39 -32.59
CA GLN A 109 32.62 -51.23 -33.84
C GLN A 109 31.29 -52.03 -33.85
N GLU A 110 31.37 -53.30 -33.39
CA GLU A 110 30.18 -54.13 -33.23
C GLU A 110 29.20 -53.60 -32.21
N ALA A 111 29.70 -53.11 -31.04
CA ALA A 111 28.89 -52.50 -30.03
C ALA A 111 28.15 -51.27 -30.60
N LYS A 112 28.85 -50.34 -31.27
CA LYS A 112 28.26 -49.18 -31.94
C LYS A 112 27.24 -49.57 -32.99
N LYS A 113 27.52 -50.60 -33.81
CA LYS A 113 26.60 -51.11 -34.82
C LYS A 113 25.32 -51.68 -34.18
N ASN A 114 25.45 -52.46 -33.11
CA ASN A 114 24.31 -53.02 -32.39
C ASN A 114 23.51 -51.95 -31.68
N GLN A 115 24.15 -50.94 -31.13
CA GLN A 115 23.51 -49.76 -30.52
C GLN A 115 22.66 -49.02 -31.56
N GLN A 116 23.20 -48.77 -32.78
CA GLN A 116 22.49 -48.15 -33.89
C GLN A 116 21.34 -49.01 -34.42
N ALA A 117 21.47 -50.32 -34.34
CA ALA A 117 20.42 -51.26 -34.76
C ALA A 117 19.33 -51.48 -33.68
N GLY A 118 19.43 -50.85 -32.51
CA GLY A 118 18.50 -51.02 -31.40
C GLY A 118 18.71 -52.27 -30.55
N ASN A 119 19.77 -53.03 -30.83
CA ASN A 119 20.11 -54.24 -30.09
C ASN A 119 20.91 -53.93 -28.84
N ALA A 120 20.23 -53.30 -27.85
CA ALA A 120 20.85 -52.71 -26.66
C ALA A 120 21.60 -53.73 -25.80
N GLU A 121 21.03 -54.91 -25.61
CA GLU A 121 21.65 -55.98 -24.78
C GLU A 121 22.95 -56.49 -25.42
N MET A 122 22.97 -56.74 -26.74
CA MET A 122 24.17 -57.14 -27.46
C MET A 122 25.24 -56.05 -27.47
N ALA A 123 24.83 -54.78 -27.65
CA ALA A 123 25.74 -53.66 -27.56
C ALA A 123 26.40 -53.57 -26.17
N PHE A 124 25.60 -53.68 -25.07
CA PHE A 124 26.12 -53.70 -23.71
C PHE A 124 27.14 -54.81 -23.49
N GLN A 125 26.83 -56.07 -23.95
CA GLN A 125 27.75 -57.18 -23.78
C GLN A 125 29.10 -56.96 -24.48
N GLN A 126 29.06 -56.36 -25.65
CA GLN A 126 30.30 -56.07 -26.41
C GLN A 126 31.09 -54.91 -25.79
N TYR A 127 30.42 -53.84 -25.35
CA TYR A 127 31.07 -52.79 -24.53
C TYR A 127 31.65 -53.38 -23.25
N MET A 128 30.94 -54.28 -22.58
CA MET A 128 31.43 -54.91 -21.36
C MET A 128 32.71 -55.74 -21.58
N VAL A 129 32.81 -56.48 -22.70
CA VAL A 129 34.05 -57.19 -23.07
C VAL A 129 35.20 -56.22 -23.31
N ALA A 130 34.97 -55.18 -24.10
CA ALA A 130 35.98 -54.14 -24.35
C ALA A 130 36.41 -53.39 -23.07
N ALA A 131 35.44 -53.11 -22.17
CA ALA A 131 35.69 -52.42 -20.91
C ALA A 131 36.41 -53.28 -19.87
N ARG A 132 36.00 -54.56 -19.71
CA ARG A 132 36.52 -55.43 -18.68
C ARG A 132 37.85 -56.07 -19.07
N ASP A 133 37.91 -56.64 -20.33
CA ASP A 133 39.01 -57.51 -20.73
C ASP A 133 40.16 -56.71 -21.40
N TYR A 134 39.83 -55.55 -21.94
CA TYR A 134 40.84 -54.67 -22.57
C TYR A 134 41.03 -53.34 -21.83
N GLY A 135 40.18 -53.05 -20.83
CA GLY A 135 40.27 -51.81 -20.01
C GLY A 135 40.03 -50.51 -20.83
N HIS A 136 39.36 -50.60 -21.98
CA HIS A 136 39.24 -49.46 -22.91
C HIS A 136 38.37 -48.36 -22.34
N PRO A 137 38.84 -47.09 -22.22
CA PRO A 137 38.13 -46.03 -21.49
C PRO A 137 36.78 -45.69 -22.15
N GLU A 138 36.68 -45.57 -23.49
CA GLU A 138 35.40 -45.33 -24.17
C GLU A 138 34.39 -46.45 -23.90
N ALA A 139 34.84 -47.74 -23.89
CA ALA A 139 33.95 -48.85 -23.57
C ALA A 139 33.49 -48.82 -22.09
N GLN A 140 34.35 -48.45 -21.15
CA GLN A 140 34.01 -48.27 -19.75
C GLN A 140 33.00 -47.14 -19.55
N PHE A 141 33.17 -46.03 -20.29
CA PHE A 141 32.18 -44.93 -20.33
C PHE A 141 30.82 -45.40 -20.83
N GLU A 142 30.78 -46.11 -21.96
CA GLU A 142 29.51 -46.58 -22.53
C GLU A 142 28.84 -47.65 -21.64
N VAL A 143 29.60 -48.54 -20.98
CA VAL A 143 29.06 -49.47 -19.97
C VAL A 143 28.44 -48.69 -18.82
N ALA A 144 29.11 -47.66 -18.34
CA ALA A 144 28.57 -46.80 -17.25
C ALA A 144 27.26 -46.16 -17.71
N ARG A 145 27.20 -45.65 -18.94
CA ARG A 145 26.00 -45.01 -19.53
C ARG A 145 24.84 -46.00 -19.67
N CYS A 146 25.16 -47.26 -20.03
CA CYS A 146 24.18 -48.35 -20.08
C CYS A 146 23.56 -48.61 -18.72
N TYR A 147 24.39 -48.71 -17.68
CA TYR A 147 23.90 -48.87 -16.32
C TYR A 147 23.10 -47.66 -15.83
N GLN A 148 23.51 -46.43 -16.16
CA GLN A 148 22.82 -45.22 -15.79
C GLN A 148 21.43 -45.16 -16.41
N ASN A 149 21.30 -45.53 -17.69
CA ASN A 149 20.04 -45.39 -18.44
C ASN A 149 19.19 -46.67 -18.44
N GLY A 150 19.70 -47.79 -17.97
CA GLY A 150 19.05 -49.10 -18.08
C GLY A 150 19.00 -49.62 -19.55
N THR A 151 20.03 -49.31 -20.37
CA THR A 151 20.04 -49.64 -21.78
C THR A 151 20.78 -50.93 -22.00
N GLY A 152 20.06 -52.04 -22.29
CA GLY A 152 20.63 -53.38 -22.45
C GLY A 152 21.08 -54.06 -21.17
N VAL A 153 20.84 -53.42 -20.04
CA VAL A 153 21.11 -53.92 -18.69
C VAL A 153 20.15 -53.24 -17.71
N GLU A 154 19.84 -53.85 -16.60
CA GLU A 154 19.07 -53.26 -15.53
C GLU A 154 19.74 -51.98 -15.01
N LYS A 155 18.95 -50.88 -14.84
CA LYS A 155 19.44 -49.59 -14.35
C LYS A 155 20.09 -49.77 -12.96
N ASN A 156 21.36 -49.32 -12.83
CA ASN A 156 22.09 -49.34 -11.58
C ASN A 156 23.09 -48.18 -11.50
N GLU A 157 22.74 -47.16 -10.77
CA GLU A 157 23.52 -45.92 -10.70
C GLU A 157 24.86 -46.13 -9.96
N GLU A 158 24.92 -47.03 -8.99
CA GLU A 158 26.16 -47.35 -8.29
C GLU A 158 27.19 -48.03 -9.24
N ASN A 159 26.72 -48.99 -10.05
CA ASN A 159 27.56 -49.63 -11.05
C ASN A 159 28.00 -48.63 -12.14
N ALA A 160 27.13 -47.70 -12.50
CA ALA A 160 27.50 -46.66 -13.45
C ALA A 160 28.67 -45.79 -12.92
N VAL A 161 28.62 -45.37 -11.65
CA VAL A 161 29.70 -44.62 -11.00
C VAL A 161 31.02 -45.41 -10.96
N VAL A 162 30.97 -46.72 -10.69
CA VAL A 162 32.18 -47.54 -10.69
C VAL A 162 32.85 -47.57 -12.07
N TRP A 163 32.05 -47.71 -13.13
CA TRP A 163 32.59 -47.72 -14.49
C TRP A 163 32.99 -46.32 -14.98
N TYR A 164 32.24 -45.26 -14.69
CA TYR A 164 32.68 -43.89 -14.91
C TYR A 164 34.00 -43.58 -14.26
N LYS A 165 34.19 -44.02 -13.01
CA LYS A 165 35.46 -43.82 -12.30
C LYS A 165 36.64 -44.51 -12.99
N LYS A 166 36.47 -45.73 -13.47
CA LYS A 166 37.55 -46.44 -14.20
C LYS A 166 37.93 -45.71 -15.50
N ALA A 167 36.98 -45.25 -16.26
CA ALA A 167 37.23 -44.43 -17.46
C ALA A 167 37.84 -43.05 -17.13
N ALA A 168 37.34 -42.41 -16.13
CA ALA A 168 37.82 -41.07 -15.69
C ALA A 168 39.27 -41.10 -15.20
N GLU A 169 39.67 -42.15 -14.51
CA GLU A 169 41.04 -42.39 -14.04
C GLU A 169 42.01 -42.60 -15.23
N GLN A 170 41.49 -43.02 -16.41
CA GLN A 170 42.25 -43.10 -17.68
C GLN A 170 42.17 -41.81 -18.47
N CYS A 171 41.77 -40.72 -17.88
CA CYS A 171 41.67 -39.36 -18.50
C CYS A 171 40.62 -39.26 -19.61
N ASP A 172 39.60 -40.12 -19.63
CA ASP A 172 38.45 -39.93 -20.51
C ASP A 172 37.61 -38.71 -20.05
N ALA A 173 37.55 -37.66 -20.90
CA ALA A 173 36.97 -36.42 -20.55
C ALA A 173 35.43 -36.50 -20.36
N GLU A 174 34.76 -37.36 -21.17
CA GLU A 174 33.32 -37.56 -21.04
C GLU A 174 32.98 -38.31 -19.75
N ALA A 175 33.80 -39.32 -19.40
CA ALA A 175 33.65 -40.04 -18.15
C ALA A 175 33.96 -39.17 -16.91
N GLN A 176 34.97 -38.31 -16.99
CA GLN A 176 35.27 -37.34 -15.96
C GLN A 176 34.12 -36.38 -15.75
N CYS A 177 33.53 -35.88 -16.85
CA CYS A 177 32.36 -35.00 -16.77
C CYS A 177 31.16 -35.72 -16.14
N ALA A 178 30.86 -36.96 -16.62
CA ALA A 178 29.76 -37.74 -16.09
C ALA A 178 29.96 -38.13 -14.62
N LEU A 179 31.18 -38.44 -14.21
CA LEU A 179 31.50 -38.72 -12.79
C LEU A 179 31.34 -37.48 -11.92
N GLY A 180 31.74 -36.30 -12.44
CA GLY A 180 31.46 -35.01 -11.82
C GLY A 180 29.98 -34.78 -11.58
N GLU A 181 29.15 -35.09 -12.58
CA GLU A 181 27.69 -35.01 -12.51
C GLU A 181 27.11 -35.98 -11.45
N CYS A 182 27.63 -37.20 -11.36
CA CYS A 182 27.22 -38.19 -10.34
C CYS A 182 27.43 -37.66 -8.93
N TYR A 183 28.61 -37.12 -8.64
CA TYR A 183 28.91 -36.51 -7.35
C TYR A 183 28.08 -35.23 -7.07
N TYR A 184 27.83 -34.41 -8.08
CA TYR A 184 27.06 -33.17 -7.93
C TYR A 184 25.59 -33.43 -7.62
N GLN A 185 25.00 -34.42 -8.30
CA GLN A 185 23.58 -34.76 -8.18
C GLN A 185 23.28 -35.94 -7.20
N ALA A 186 24.29 -36.49 -6.54
CA ALA A 186 24.15 -37.65 -5.66
C ALA A 186 23.59 -38.89 -6.38
N ARG A 187 24.01 -39.17 -7.64
CA ARG A 187 23.52 -40.31 -8.41
C ARG A 187 24.47 -41.48 -8.24
N GLY A 188 24.04 -42.55 -7.58
CA GLY A 188 24.84 -43.76 -7.31
C GLY A 188 26.02 -43.52 -6.37
N VAL A 189 26.16 -42.34 -5.78
CA VAL A 189 27.22 -41.94 -4.83
C VAL A 189 26.69 -40.83 -3.94
N GLU A 190 27.23 -40.67 -2.75
CA GLU A 190 26.91 -39.54 -1.88
C GLU A 190 27.34 -38.23 -2.55
N LYS A 191 26.54 -37.15 -2.31
CA LYS A 191 26.85 -35.81 -2.83
C LYS A 191 28.19 -35.33 -2.29
N ASP A 192 29.11 -34.96 -3.18
CA ASP A 192 30.38 -34.34 -2.83
C ASP A 192 30.76 -33.25 -3.85
N ASP A 193 30.52 -32.00 -3.48
CA ASP A 193 30.81 -30.87 -4.36
C ASP A 193 32.30 -30.66 -4.63
N LYS A 194 33.20 -31.20 -3.74
CA LYS A 194 34.63 -31.12 -3.95
C LYS A 194 35.11 -32.15 -4.97
N GLU A 195 34.65 -33.39 -4.85
CA GLU A 195 34.95 -34.41 -5.86
C GLU A 195 34.29 -34.05 -7.21
N ALA A 196 33.03 -33.57 -7.19
CA ALA A 196 32.39 -33.09 -8.41
C ALA A 196 33.24 -32.04 -9.14
N ARG A 197 33.69 -31.00 -8.40
CA ARG A 197 34.56 -29.97 -8.98
C ARG A 197 35.86 -30.55 -9.51
N ARG A 198 36.53 -31.44 -8.77
CA ARG A 198 37.78 -32.06 -9.20
C ARG A 198 37.64 -32.77 -10.54
N TRP A 199 36.60 -33.54 -10.70
CA TRP A 199 36.35 -34.28 -11.93
C TRP A 199 35.90 -33.40 -13.07
N TYR A 200 35.03 -32.38 -12.81
CA TYR A 200 34.68 -31.39 -13.81
C TYR A 200 35.91 -30.57 -14.26
N GLU A 201 36.78 -30.13 -13.37
CA GLU A 201 38.01 -29.43 -13.70
C GLU A 201 38.93 -30.29 -14.58
N ALA A 202 39.05 -31.58 -14.27
CA ALA A 202 39.83 -32.52 -15.06
C ALA A 202 39.30 -32.62 -16.53
N ALA A 203 37.99 -32.76 -16.68
CA ALA A 203 37.35 -32.81 -17.99
C ALA A 203 37.41 -31.45 -18.70
N ALA A 204 37.21 -30.34 -17.96
CA ALA A 204 37.24 -28.98 -18.48
C ALA A 204 38.61 -28.59 -19.04
N THR A 205 39.69 -29.05 -18.42
CA THR A 205 41.06 -28.79 -18.90
C THR A 205 41.37 -29.52 -20.22
N GLN A 206 40.65 -30.62 -20.49
CA GLN A 206 40.71 -31.36 -21.76
C GLN A 206 39.80 -30.78 -22.85
N GLY A 207 39.07 -29.71 -22.53
CA GLY A 207 38.21 -29.03 -23.53
C GLY A 207 36.75 -29.46 -23.50
N ASN A 208 36.31 -30.36 -22.60
CA ASN A 208 34.90 -30.75 -22.52
C ASN A 208 34.02 -29.53 -22.14
N VAL A 209 33.11 -29.20 -23.04
CA VAL A 209 32.30 -27.96 -22.99
C VAL A 209 31.38 -27.94 -21.76
N THR A 210 30.67 -29.04 -21.53
CA THR A 210 29.75 -29.18 -20.37
C THR A 210 30.51 -29.07 -19.09
N ALA A 211 31.70 -29.72 -18.99
CA ALA A 211 32.53 -29.62 -17.80
C ALA A 211 33.11 -28.23 -17.58
N GLN A 212 33.47 -27.51 -18.64
CA GLN A 212 33.87 -26.08 -18.52
C GLN A 212 32.76 -25.22 -17.96
N TYR A 213 31.53 -25.37 -18.47
CA TYR A 213 30.36 -24.67 -17.95
C TYR A 213 30.10 -25.03 -16.47
N MET A 214 30.07 -26.33 -16.13
CA MET A 214 29.81 -26.76 -14.76
C MET A 214 30.90 -26.36 -13.78
N THR A 215 32.17 -26.38 -14.22
CA THR A 215 33.30 -25.86 -13.42
C THR A 215 33.09 -24.35 -13.14
N GLY A 216 32.71 -23.58 -14.17
CA GLY A 216 32.35 -22.17 -14.00
C GLY A 216 31.24 -21.95 -12.96
N ARG A 217 30.18 -22.74 -13.02
CA ARG A 217 29.07 -22.69 -12.06
C ARG A 217 29.52 -22.97 -10.62
N LEU A 218 30.30 -24.02 -10.41
CA LEU A 218 30.80 -24.38 -9.07
C LEU A 218 31.73 -23.31 -8.50
N TYR A 219 32.52 -22.65 -9.32
CA TYR A 219 33.32 -21.51 -8.88
C TYR A 219 32.45 -20.27 -8.55
N ALA A 220 31.40 -20.03 -9.32
CA ALA A 220 30.45 -18.93 -9.02
C ALA A 220 29.69 -19.17 -7.70
N GLU A 221 29.23 -20.40 -7.46
CA GLU A 221 28.58 -20.79 -6.19
C GLU A 221 29.50 -20.57 -4.96
N LEU A 222 30.80 -20.68 -5.15
CA LEU A 222 31.84 -20.43 -4.13
C LEU A 222 32.30 -18.96 -4.09
N SER A 223 31.71 -18.07 -4.89
CA SER A 223 32.06 -16.67 -5.03
C SER A 223 33.47 -16.42 -5.58
N TYR A 224 34.05 -17.39 -6.29
CA TYR A 224 35.30 -17.22 -7.04
C TYR A 224 35.03 -16.73 -8.46
N ASN A 225 34.47 -15.54 -8.57
CA ASN A 225 33.90 -14.99 -9.79
C ASN A 225 34.90 -14.85 -10.95
N GLU A 226 36.14 -14.48 -10.68
CA GLU A 226 37.19 -14.43 -11.72
C GLU A 226 37.50 -15.79 -12.33
N ALA A 227 37.51 -16.84 -11.52
CA ALA A 227 37.71 -18.22 -11.99
C ALA A 227 36.48 -18.71 -12.78
N ALA A 228 35.29 -18.39 -12.31
CA ALA A 228 34.04 -18.70 -13.00
C ALA A 228 34.03 -18.08 -14.41
N VAL A 229 34.34 -16.79 -14.51
CA VAL A 229 34.40 -16.07 -15.79
C VAL A 229 35.39 -16.73 -16.77
N LYS A 230 36.56 -17.15 -16.29
CA LYS A 230 37.55 -17.84 -17.15
C LYS A 230 37.00 -19.13 -17.76
N TRP A 231 36.28 -19.91 -16.99
CA TRP A 231 35.68 -21.15 -17.46
C TRP A 231 34.45 -20.92 -18.33
N TYR A 232 33.58 -19.97 -17.97
CA TYR A 232 32.45 -19.57 -18.81
C TYR A 232 32.94 -19.03 -20.18
N THR A 233 34.04 -18.27 -20.20
CA THR A 233 34.60 -17.76 -21.46
C THR A 233 34.99 -18.92 -22.37
N LYS A 234 35.72 -19.93 -21.85
CA LYS A 234 36.13 -21.10 -22.65
C LYS A 234 34.93 -21.89 -23.20
N ALA A 235 33.91 -22.13 -22.39
CA ALA A 235 32.71 -22.80 -22.81
C ALA A 235 31.88 -21.96 -23.83
N ALA A 236 31.82 -20.64 -23.60
CA ALA A 236 31.13 -19.70 -24.49
C ALA A 236 31.80 -19.55 -25.85
N GLU A 237 33.14 -19.65 -25.93
CA GLU A 237 33.91 -19.72 -27.17
C GLU A 237 33.63 -20.98 -27.98
N GLN A 238 33.22 -22.05 -27.30
CA GLN A 238 32.75 -23.31 -27.93
C GLN A 238 31.21 -23.29 -28.14
N GLU A 239 30.59 -22.15 -28.17
CA GLU A 239 29.17 -21.91 -28.48
C GLU A 239 28.19 -22.54 -27.49
N CYS A 240 28.60 -22.82 -26.22
CA CYS A 240 27.70 -23.28 -25.17
C CYS A 240 26.70 -22.15 -24.79
N PRO A 241 25.41 -22.30 -25.03
CA PRO A 241 24.44 -21.24 -24.79
C PRO A 241 24.26 -20.91 -23.32
N GLU A 242 24.35 -21.91 -22.42
CA GLU A 242 24.29 -21.71 -20.99
C GLU A 242 25.49 -20.87 -20.50
N ALA A 243 26.69 -21.18 -21.01
CA ALA A 243 27.91 -20.45 -20.64
C ALA A 243 27.91 -19.05 -21.23
N GLN A 244 27.39 -18.83 -22.45
CA GLN A 244 27.20 -17.51 -23.03
C GLN A 244 26.26 -16.68 -22.18
N TYR A 245 25.15 -17.27 -21.71
CA TYR A 245 24.20 -16.60 -20.82
C TYR A 245 24.85 -16.21 -19.49
N GLU A 246 25.50 -17.15 -18.78
CA GLU A 246 26.13 -16.88 -17.48
C GLU A 246 27.28 -15.86 -17.58
N LEU A 247 28.08 -15.95 -18.65
CA LEU A 247 29.12 -14.96 -18.93
C LEU A 247 28.49 -13.57 -19.18
N GLY A 248 27.35 -13.51 -19.86
CA GLY A 248 26.58 -12.30 -20.04
C GLY A 248 26.11 -11.71 -18.70
N VAL A 249 25.64 -12.55 -17.77
CA VAL A 249 25.27 -12.14 -16.41
C VAL A 249 26.48 -11.56 -15.66
N CYS A 250 27.66 -12.19 -15.76
CA CYS A 250 28.87 -11.68 -15.15
C CYS A 250 29.25 -10.28 -15.69
N TYR A 251 29.16 -10.05 -16.99
CA TYR A 251 29.40 -8.73 -17.59
C TYR A 251 28.36 -7.69 -17.22
N GLU A 252 27.07 -8.08 -17.11
CA GLU A 252 25.98 -7.19 -16.67
C GLU A 252 26.18 -6.69 -15.23
N ALA A 253 26.57 -7.61 -14.34
CA ALA A 253 26.78 -7.30 -12.91
C ALA A 253 28.16 -6.67 -12.63
N GLY A 254 29.20 -7.03 -13.41
CA GLY A 254 30.59 -6.72 -13.13
C GLY A 254 31.25 -7.74 -12.20
N ASP A 255 30.71 -8.96 -12.12
CA ASP A 255 31.17 -10.01 -11.22
C ASP A 255 32.35 -10.79 -11.84
N GLY A 256 33.54 -10.64 -11.24
CA GLY A 256 34.77 -11.29 -11.70
C GLY A 256 35.31 -10.72 -13.03
N VAL A 257 34.66 -9.72 -13.60
CA VAL A 257 35.05 -9.03 -14.82
C VAL A 257 34.53 -7.59 -14.78
N GLY A 258 35.18 -6.65 -15.50
CA GLY A 258 34.67 -5.27 -15.59
C GLY A 258 33.25 -5.24 -16.20
N LYS A 259 32.36 -4.45 -15.60
CA LYS A 259 30.97 -4.29 -16.09
C LYS A 259 30.98 -3.81 -17.55
N ASP A 260 30.25 -4.52 -18.41
CA ASP A 260 30.11 -4.20 -19.83
C ASP A 260 28.74 -4.67 -20.34
N GLU A 261 27.77 -3.78 -20.33
CA GLU A 261 26.40 -4.09 -20.72
C GLU A 261 26.25 -4.43 -22.22
N ALA A 262 27.11 -3.83 -23.07
CA ALA A 262 27.07 -4.11 -24.51
C ALA A 262 27.54 -5.54 -24.80
N LYS A 263 28.60 -5.97 -24.12
CA LYS A 263 29.13 -7.32 -24.22
C LYS A 263 28.17 -8.36 -23.63
N ALA A 264 27.50 -8.01 -22.53
CA ALA A 264 26.45 -8.83 -21.94
C ALA A 264 25.31 -9.07 -22.95
N ALA A 265 24.81 -8.00 -23.57
CA ALA A 265 23.73 -8.09 -24.56
C ALA A 265 24.16 -8.89 -25.82
N GLU A 266 25.42 -8.77 -26.25
CA GLU A 266 25.95 -9.60 -27.34
C GLU A 266 25.95 -11.09 -27.00
N LEU A 267 26.38 -11.44 -25.79
CA LEU A 267 26.42 -12.82 -25.30
C LEU A 267 25.00 -13.37 -25.15
N TYR A 268 24.07 -12.61 -24.60
CA TYR A 268 22.66 -13.01 -24.56
C TYR A 268 22.09 -13.23 -25.95
N ARG A 269 22.45 -12.41 -26.95
CA ARG A 269 22.02 -12.60 -28.32
C ARG A 269 22.56 -13.91 -28.91
N LYS A 270 23.83 -14.26 -28.68
CA LYS A 270 24.41 -15.53 -29.13
C LYS A 270 23.67 -16.72 -28.56
N ALA A 271 23.42 -16.72 -27.27
CA ALA A 271 22.66 -17.79 -26.60
C ALA A 271 21.18 -17.82 -27.04
N ALA A 272 20.56 -16.65 -27.21
CA ALA A 272 19.17 -16.53 -27.65
C ALA A 272 18.91 -17.07 -29.05
N VAL A 273 19.85 -16.86 -30.00
CA VAL A 273 19.78 -17.39 -31.36
C VAL A 273 19.84 -18.93 -31.36
N GLN A 274 20.56 -19.51 -30.42
CA GLN A 274 20.61 -20.97 -30.21
C GLN A 274 19.36 -21.52 -29.53
N GLY A 275 18.40 -20.67 -29.18
CA GLY A 275 17.13 -21.09 -28.57
C GLY A 275 17.11 -21.09 -27.05
N TYR A 276 18.14 -20.62 -26.35
CA TYR A 276 18.18 -20.62 -24.90
C TYR A 276 17.16 -19.63 -24.32
N ALA A 277 16.11 -20.14 -23.68
CA ALA A 277 14.95 -19.35 -23.28
C ALA A 277 15.28 -18.23 -22.27
N GLU A 278 16.18 -18.51 -21.29
CA GLU A 278 16.61 -17.50 -20.34
C GLU A 278 17.34 -16.33 -21.01
N ALA A 279 18.21 -16.64 -22.00
CA ALA A 279 18.90 -15.63 -22.79
C ALA A 279 17.95 -14.82 -23.68
N GLN A 280 16.95 -15.48 -24.28
CA GLN A 280 15.91 -14.79 -25.04
C GLN A 280 15.14 -13.80 -24.15
N LYS A 281 14.75 -14.24 -22.95
CA LYS A 281 14.08 -13.37 -21.97
C LYS A 281 14.99 -12.20 -21.55
N LYS A 282 16.25 -12.46 -21.23
CA LYS A 282 17.21 -11.41 -20.82
C LYS A 282 17.49 -10.43 -21.97
N LEU A 283 17.63 -10.91 -23.20
CA LEU A 283 17.79 -10.04 -24.36
C LEU A 283 16.55 -9.16 -24.58
N GLY A 284 15.35 -9.69 -24.33
CA GLY A 284 14.12 -8.91 -24.30
C GLY A 284 14.17 -7.79 -23.26
N ASP A 285 14.67 -8.08 -22.05
CA ASP A 285 14.85 -7.06 -21.00
C ASP A 285 15.83 -5.98 -21.46
N CYS A 286 16.95 -6.38 -22.12
CA CYS A 286 17.92 -5.43 -22.66
C CYS A 286 17.28 -4.49 -23.69
N TYR A 287 16.49 -4.99 -24.61
CA TYR A 287 15.78 -4.16 -25.59
C TYR A 287 14.69 -3.28 -24.97
N THR A 288 13.98 -3.77 -23.95
CA THR A 288 12.94 -3.00 -23.25
C THR A 288 13.53 -1.75 -22.56
N HIS A 289 14.70 -1.92 -21.93
CA HIS A 289 15.29 -0.88 -21.10
C HIS A 289 16.42 -0.11 -21.80
N GLY A 290 16.89 -0.57 -22.98
CA GLY A 290 18.04 0.00 -23.67
C GLY A 290 19.37 -0.30 -22.97
N ILE A 291 19.52 -1.49 -22.36
CA ILE A 291 20.72 -1.91 -21.63
C ILE A 291 21.68 -2.62 -22.58
N GLY A 292 22.82 -2.01 -22.86
CA GLY A 292 23.82 -2.55 -23.78
C GLY A 292 23.40 -2.58 -25.26
N VAL A 293 22.17 -2.23 -25.56
CA VAL A 293 21.59 -2.12 -26.92
C VAL A 293 20.65 -0.92 -26.98
N ALA A 294 20.35 -0.40 -28.15
CA ALA A 294 19.31 0.60 -28.31
C ALA A 294 17.95 0.02 -27.88
N LYS A 295 17.14 0.85 -27.21
CA LYS A 295 15.77 0.44 -26.84
C LYS A 295 14.95 0.12 -28.09
N ASP A 296 14.39 -1.06 -28.13
CA ASP A 296 13.55 -1.55 -29.24
C ASP A 296 12.48 -2.50 -28.70
N LEU A 297 11.25 -2.00 -28.62
CA LEU A 297 10.14 -2.75 -28.05
C LEU A 297 9.65 -3.89 -28.97
N GLU A 298 9.82 -3.76 -30.29
CA GLU A 298 9.46 -4.83 -31.24
C GLU A 298 10.41 -6.02 -31.08
N GLN A 299 11.71 -5.77 -30.98
CA GLN A 299 12.69 -6.83 -30.71
C GLN A 299 12.50 -7.43 -29.30
N ALA A 300 12.13 -6.63 -28.31
CA ALA A 300 11.82 -7.12 -26.98
C ALA A 300 10.63 -8.11 -27.02
N PHE A 301 9.54 -7.72 -27.68
CA PHE A 301 8.37 -8.56 -27.87
C PHE A 301 8.70 -9.89 -28.58
N GLU A 302 9.49 -9.86 -29.66
CA GLU A 302 9.91 -11.08 -30.34
C GLU A 302 10.72 -12.02 -29.43
N CYS A 303 11.64 -11.47 -28.65
CA CYS A 303 12.46 -12.21 -27.71
C CYS A 303 11.60 -12.85 -26.61
N TYR A 304 10.69 -12.09 -25.99
CA TYR A 304 9.76 -12.61 -25.00
C TYR A 304 8.83 -13.68 -25.60
N SER A 305 8.33 -13.47 -26.82
CA SER A 305 7.46 -14.44 -27.50
C SER A 305 8.16 -15.79 -27.72
N LYS A 306 9.44 -15.76 -28.13
CA LYS A 306 10.24 -17.00 -28.34
C LYS A 306 10.44 -17.73 -27.00
N ALA A 307 10.84 -17.03 -25.95
CA ALA A 307 11.04 -17.61 -24.62
C ALA A 307 9.72 -18.11 -23.99
N ALA A 308 8.63 -17.35 -24.14
CA ALA A 308 7.32 -17.69 -23.61
C ALA A 308 6.74 -18.98 -24.23
N LYS A 309 6.92 -19.15 -25.54
CA LYS A 309 6.53 -20.38 -26.26
C LYS A 309 7.28 -21.61 -25.79
N GLN A 310 8.48 -21.47 -25.27
CA GLN A 310 9.26 -22.53 -24.64
C GLN A 310 8.86 -22.78 -23.17
N GLY A 311 7.86 -22.08 -22.65
CA GLY A 311 7.37 -22.28 -21.30
C GLY A 311 8.03 -21.40 -20.22
N ASN A 312 8.90 -20.47 -20.58
CA ASN A 312 9.53 -19.60 -19.60
C ASN A 312 8.50 -18.68 -18.94
N ALA A 313 8.19 -18.92 -17.67
CA ALA A 313 7.13 -18.21 -16.94
C ALA A 313 7.37 -16.69 -16.85
N ARG A 314 8.62 -16.26 -16.66
CA ARG A 314 8.95 -14.83 -16.62
C ARG A 314 8.76 -14.15 -17.97
N ALA A 315 9.14 -14.84 -19.05
CA ALA A 315 8.91 -14.34 -20.41
C ALA A 315 7.42 -14.29 -20.74
N GLN A 316 6.64 -15.29 -20.31
CA GLN A 316 5.17 -15.28 -20.45
C GLN A 316 4.55 -14.08 -19.74
N ASN A 317 4.98 -13.79 -18.50
CA ASN A 317 4.53 -12.60 -17.79
C ASN A 317 4.93 -11.31 -18.53
N ASN A 318 6.16 -11.21 -19.03
CA ASN A 318 6.62 -10.02 -19.74
C ASN A 318 5.87 -9.85 -21.08
N LEU A 319 5.61 -10.95 -21.78
CA LEU A 319 4.82 -10.95 -23.01
C LEU A 319 3.39 -10.48 -22.76
N GLY A 320 2.77 -10.93 -21.66
CA GLY A 320 1.48 -10.40 -21.20
C GLY A 320 1.53 -8.90 -20.94
N THR A 321 2.64 -8.40 -20.38
CA THR A 321 2.84 -6.97 -20.16
C THR A 321 2.98 -6.20 -21.47
N CYS A 322 3.67 -6.77 -22.48
CA CYS A 322 3.74 -6.17 -23.81
C CYS A 322 2.34 -6.01 -24.43
N TYR A 323 1.51 -7.05 -24.35
CA TYR A 323 0.14 -6.98 -24.89
C TYR A 323 -0.76 -6.00 -24.14
N ILE A 324 -0.61 -5.86 -22.81
CA ILE A 324 -1.47 -4.94 -22.03
C ILE A 324 -1.11 -3.46 -22.26
N ASN A 325 0.16 -3.17 -22.55
CA ASN A 325 0.65 -1.82 -22.74
C ASN A 325 0.80 -1.42 -24.22
N GLY A 326 0.64 -2.36 -25.17
CA GLY A 326 0.94 -2.12 -26.58
C GLY A 326 2.44 -1.93 -26.86
N GLU A 327 3.32 -2.60 -26.10
CA GLU A 327 4.77 -2.47 -26.21
C GLU A 327 5.32 -3.42 -27.27
N GLY A 328 5.66 -2.89 -28.47
CA GLY A 328 6.17 -3.67 -29.61
C GLY A 328 5.10 -4.53 -30.32
N VAL A 329 3.85 -4.41 -29.92
CA VAL A 329 2.69 -5.12 -30.48
C VAL A 329 1.43 -4.28 -30.28
N VAL A 330 0.40 -4.51 -31.03
CA VAL A 330 -0.92 -3.88 -30.79
C VAL A 330 -1.47 -4.37 -29.45
N GLU A 331 -2.03 -3.45 -28.69
CA GLU A 331 -2.67 -3.75 -27.41
C GLU A 331 -3.75 -4.84 -27.57
N ASP A 332 -3.64 -5.90 -26.81
CA ASP A 332 -4.59 -7.00 -26.76
C ASP A 332 -4.70 -7.55 -25.33
N PRO A 333 -5.63 -7.02 -24.51
CA PRO A 333 -5.82 -7.49 -23.15
C PRO A 333 -6.18 -8.98 -23.04
N ALA A 334 -6.81 -9.58 -24.05
CA ALA A 334 -7.17 -11.00 -24.02
C ALA A 334 -5.92 -11.88 -24.14
N GLN A 335 -5.03 -11.56 -25.07
CA GLN A 335 -3.73 -12.21 -25.15
C GLN A 335 -2.88 -11.99 -23.88
N ALA A 336 -2.94 -10.78 -23.31
CA ALA A 336 -2.24 -10.50 -22.06
C ALA A 336 -2.71 -11.40 -20.93
N ALA A 337 -4.03 -11.53 -20.74
CA ALA A 337 -4.61 -12.37 -19.70
C ALA A 337 -4.24 -13.85 -19.89
N GLU A 338 -4.28 -14.36 -21.12
CA GLU A 338 -3.89 -15.74 -21.45
C GLU A 338 -2.42 -16.02 -21.10
N TRP A 339 -1.50 -15.11 -21.43
CA TRP A 339 -0.10 -15.28 -21.08
C TRP A 339 0.18 -15.13 -19.59
N TYR A 340 -0.53 -14.23 -18.91
CA TYR A 340 -0.45 -14.15 -17.44
C TYR A 340 -0.97 -15.43 -16.78
N GLU A 341 -2.04 -16.03 -17.30
CA GLU A 341 -2.60 -17.28 -16.79
C GLU A 341 -1.59 -18.42 -16.88
N ARG A 342 -0.97 -18.62 -18.04
CA ARG A 342 0.08 -19.63 -18.23
C ARG A 342 1.25 -19.45 -17.26
N ALA A 343 1.68 -18.23 -17.04
CA ALA A 343 2.76 -17.94 -16.09
C ALA A 343 2.31 -18.10 -14.62
N ALA A 344 1.06 -17.76 -14.31
CA ALA A 344 0.47 -17.85 -12.98
C ALA A 344 0.24 -19.31 -12.56
N GLU A 345 -0.13 -20.19 -13.52
CA GLU A 345 -0.26 -21.63 -13.30
C GLU A 345 1.08 -22.30 -12.99
N GLN A 346 2.17 -21.77 -13.52
CA GLN A 346 3.53 -22.19 -13.17
C GLN A 346 3.98 -21.68 -11.80
N GLY A 347 3.12 -20.92 -11.08
CA GLY A 347 3.40 -20.44 -9.74
C GLY A 347 4.06 -19.07 -9.67
N LEU A 348 4.29 -18.37 -10.78
CA LEU A 348 4.94 -17.05 -10.76
C LEU A 348 4.07 -16.02 -10.06
N ALA A 349 4.46 -15.58 -8.87
CA ALA A 349 3.69 -14.65 -8.03
C ALA A 349 3.37 -13.31 -8.72
N GLN A 350 4.30 -12.80 -9.52
CA GLN A 350 4.08 -11.59 -10.30
C GLN A 350 2.94 -11.75 -11.31
N ALA A 351 2.93 -12.89 -12.04
CA ALA A 351 1.89 -13.20 -13.01
C ALA A 351 0.53 -13.43 -12.34
N GLN A 352 0.52 -14.13 -11.21
CA GLN A 352 -0.69 -14.31 -10.39
C GLN A 352 -1.28 -12.96 -9.96
N CYS A 353 -0.43 -12.01 -9.55
CA CYS A 353 -0.87 -10.66 -9.22
C CYS A 353 -1.42 -9.91 -10.45
N ASN A 354 -0.77 -10.03 -11.60
CA ASN A 354 -1.21 -9.39 -12.84
C ASN A 354 -2.53 -10.00 -13.35
N LEU A 355 -2.67 -11.32 -13.30
CA LEU A 355 -3.90 -12.00 -13.67
C LEU A 355 -5.05 -11.61 -12.73
N GLY A 356 -4.80 -11.52 -11.41
CA GLY A 356 -5.76 -11.01 -10.46
C GLY A 356 -6.21 -9.58 -10.80
N PHE A 357 -5.30 -8.75 -11.29
CA PHE A 357 -5.62 -7.40 -11.75
C PHE A 357 -6.49 -7.41 -13.02
N CYS A 358 -6.24 -8.33 -13.96
CA CYS A 358 -7.08 -8.52 -15.14
C CYS A 358 -8.51 -8.89 -14.75
N TYR A 359 -8.69 -9.87 -13.87
CA TYR A 359 -10.03 -10.26 -13.38
C TYR A 359 -10.74 -9.15 -12.61
N LYS A 360 -10.02 -8.36 -11.80
CA LYS A 360 -10.62 -7.24 -11.06
C LYS A 360 -11.20 -6.19 -11.98
N ASN A 361 -10.53 -5.89 -13.10
CA ASN A 361 -10.90 -4.79 -13.98
C ASN A 361 -11.66 -5.24 -15.24
N GLY A 362 -11.76 -6.55 -15.50
CA GLY A 362 -12.33 -7.07 -16.74
C GLY A 362 -11.43 -6.84 -17.96
N TRP A 363 -10.10 -6.92 -17.77
CA TRP A 363 -9.14 -6.72 -18.85
C TRP A 363 -8.76 -8.04 -19.51
N GLY A 364 -9.32 -8.27 -20.71
CA GLY A 364 -9.10 -9.49 -21.48
C GLY A 364 -9.83 -10.73 -20.96
N VAL A 365 -10.50 -10.60 -19.83
CA VAL A 365 -11.33 -11.62 -19.18
C VAL A 365 -12.59 -10.96 -18.62
N ASP A 366 -13.66 -11.72 -18.41
CA ASP A 366 -14.84 -11.23 -17.74
C ASP A 366 -14.48 -10.76 -16.31
N LYS A 367 -15.00 -9.58 -15.93
CA LYS A 367 -14.76 -9.05 -14.58
C LYS A 367 -15.24 -10.04 -13.52
N ASN A 368 -14.35 -10.49 -12.67
CA ASN A 368 -14.63 -11.43 -11.60
C ASN A 368 -13.76 -11.12 -10.36
N GLU A 369 -14.34 -10.44 -9.39
CA GLU A 369 -13.62 -10.01 -8.19
C GLU A 369 -13.24 -11.21 -7.28
N GLU A 370 -14.00 -12.29 -7.27
CA GLU A 370 -13.69 -13.50 -6.50
C GLU A 370 -12.46 -14.21 -7.07
N GLU A 371 -12.38 -14.36 -8.40
CA GLU A 371 -11.19 -14.92 -9.05
C GLU A 371 -9.97 -14.01 -8.87
N ALA A 372 -10.15 -12.68 -8.94
CA ALA A 372 -9.08 -11.74 -8.65
C ALA A 372 -8.48 -11.98 -7.25
N VAL A 373 -9.33 -12.13 -6.25
CA VAL A 373 -8.91 -12.40 -4.86
C VAL A 373 -8.18 -13.75 -4.75
N ARG A 374 -8.63 -14.78 -5.45
CA ARG A 374 -7.97 -16.09 -5.44
C ARG A 374 -6.52 -15.99 -5.94
N TRP A 375 -6.32 -15.28 -7.04
CA TRP A 375 -5.00 -15.07 -7.60
C TRP A 375 -4.13 -14.14 -6.75
N TYR A 376 -4.69 -13.05 -6.22
CA TYR A 376 -3.97 -12.19 -5.28
C TYR A 376 -3.51 -12.96 -4.05
N ARG A 377 -4.36 -13.87 -3.52
CA ARG A 377 -4.01 -14.69 -2.34
C ARG A 377 -2.83 -15.60 -2.62
N LYS A 378 -2.85 -16.34 -3.74
CA LYS A 378 -1.73 -17.20 -4.14
C LYS A 378 -0.40 -16.42 -4.21
N ALA A 379 -0.43 -15.24 -4.83
CA ALA A 379 0.76 -14.39 -4.92
C ALA A 379 1.18 -13.81 -3.56
N ALA A 380 0.21 -13.40 -2.72
CA ALA A 380 0.46 -12.81 -1.42
C ALA A 380 1.05 -13.81 -0.41
N GLU A 381 0.60 -15.07 -0.48
CA GLU A 381 1.12 -16.18 0.32
C GLU A 381 2.58 -16.51 -0.03
N GLN A 382 2.99 -16.31 -1.27
CA GLN A 382 4.39 -16.38 -1.70
C GLN A 382 5.23 -15.16 -1.26
N GLY A 383 4.63 -14.19 -0.57
CA GLY A 383 5.33 -12.98 -0.12
C GLY A 383 5.33 -11.83 -1.13
N TRP A 384 4.62 -11.92 -2.25
CA TRP A 384 4.60 -10.85 -3.24
C TRP A 384 3.93 -9.59 -2.70
N VAL A 385 4.73 -8.55 -2.42
CA VAL A 385 4.32 -7.33 -1.71
C VAL A 385 3.11 -6.65 -2.36
N ARG A 386 3.13 -6.53 -3.69
CA ARG A 386 2.04 -5.88 -4.44
C ARG A 386 0.72 -6.64 -4.27
N ALA A 387 0.77 -7.97 -4.28
CA ALA A 387 -0.41 -8.80 -4.07
C ALA A 387 -0.92 -8.73 -2.62
N GLN A 388 -0.02 -8.64 -1.64
CA GLN A 388 -0.40 -8.43 -0.23
C GLN A 388 -1.16 -7.12 -0.06
N CYS A 389 -0.69 -6.03 -0.69
CA CYS A 389 -1.41 -4.76 -0.69
C CYS A 389 -2.78 -4.88 -1.35
N ARG A 390 -2.85 -5.51 -2.55
CA ARG A 390 -4.12 -5.68 -3.28
C ARG A 390 -5.12 -6.55 -2.52
N LEU A 391 -4.65 -7.60 -1.89
CA LEU A 391 -5.50 -8.46 -1.05
C LEU A 391 -6.00 -7.73 0.19
N GLY A 392 -5.16 -6.88 0.78
CA GLY A 392 -5.56 -5.95 1.85
C GLY A 392 -6.66 -5.02 1.39
N ASP A 393 -6.55 -4.44 0.18
CA ASP A 393 -7.58 -3.59 -0.43
C ASP A 393 -8.91 -4.35 -0.62
N CYS A 394 -8.84 -5.58 -1.14
CA CYS A 394 -10.03 -6.40 -1.31
C CYS A 394 -10.77 -6.64 0.01
N TYR A 395 -10.05 -6.91 1.10
CA TYR A 395 -10.66 -7.05 2.43
C TYR A 395 -11.15 -5.71 3.00
N GLU A 396 -10.46 -4.59 2.75
CA GLU A 396 -10.87 -3.26 3.23
C GLU A 396 -12.19 -2.82 2.62
N TYR A 397 -12.38 -3.05 1.30
CA TYR A 397 -13.56 -2.58 0.58
C TYR A 397 -14.66 -3.66 0.46
N GLY A 398 -14.33 -4.94 0.63
CA GLY A 398 -15.25 -6.06 0.43
C GLY A 398 -15.40 -6.45 -1.03
N GLU A 399 -14.34 -6.30 -1.83
CA GLU A 399 -14.32 -6.61 -3.27
C GLU A 399 -13.94 -8.08 -3.48
N GLY A 400 -14.86 -8.90 -3.97
CA GLY A 400 -14.67 -10.34 -4.19
C GLY A 400 -14.51 -11.19 -2.91
N VAL A 401 -14.59 -10.55 -1.74
CA VAL A 401 -14.60 -11.18 -0.41
C VAL A 401 -15.48 -10.40 0.54
N THR A 402 -15.94 -11.03 1.60
CA THR A 402 -16.60 -10.31 2.70
C THR A 402 -15.61 -9.30 3.31
N LYS A 403 -16.08 -8.06 3.47
CA LYS A 403 -15.31 -6.98 4.10
C LYS A 403 -14.80 -7.42 5.48
N ASP A 404 -13.48 -7.31 5.69
CA ASP A 404 -12.81 -7.70 6.93
C ASP A 404 -11.59 -6.80 7.16
N LEU A 405 -11.79 -5.78 7.98
CA LEU A 405 -10.75 -4.78 8.25
C LEU A 405 -9.55 -5.36 9.01
N VAL A 406 -9.78 -6.41 9.82
CA VAL A 406 -8.69 -7.07 10.56
C VAL A 406 -7.74 -7.77 9.58
N LYS A 407 -8.30 -8.56 8.67
CA LYS A 407 -7.50 -9.20 7.62
C LYS A 407 -6.84 -8.19 6.69
N ALA A 408 -7.51 -7.08 6.39
CA ALA A 408 -6.90 -6.00 5.62
C ALA A 408 -5.64 -5.48 6.31
N ALA A 409 -5.72 -5.14 7.60
CA ALA A 409 -4.59 -4.67 8.39
C ALA A 409 -3.45 -5.71 8.51
N GLU A 410 -3.78 -7.00 8.63
CA GLU A 410 -2.80 -8.08 8.64
C GLU A 410 -1.99 -8.16 7.34
N TRP A 411 -2.67 -8.06 6.19
CA TRP A 411 -2.01 -8.09 4.89
C TRP A 411 -1.20 -6.81 4.64
N TYR A 412 -1.73 -5.63 5.02
CA TYR A 412 -0.95 -4.40 4.97
C TYR A 412 0.31 -4.47 5.85
N ARG A 413 0.23 -5.12 7.03
CA ARG A 413 1.39 -5.31 7.90
C ARG A 413 2.48 -6.13 7.21
N LYS A 414 2.14 -7.28 6.62
CA LYS A 414 3.09 -8.12 5.89
C LYS A 414 3.80 -7.35 4.78
N ALA A 415 3.05 -6.54 4.02
CA ALA A 415 3.63 -5.71 2.97
C ALA A 415 4.46 -4.54 3.52
N ALA A 416 4.04 -3.92 4.63
CA ALA A 416 4.71 -2.82 5.28
C ALA A 416 6.05 -3.23 5.91
N GLU A 417 6.11 -4.42 6.49
CA GLU A 417 7.34 -5.03 7.04
C GLU A 417 8.39 -5.27 5.96
N GLN A 418 7.96 -5.55 4.74
CA GLN A 418 8.83 -5.65 3.56
C GLN A 418 9.23 -4.29 2.97
N GLY A 419 8.88 -3.19 3.61
CA GLY A 419 9.32 -1.84 3.24
C GLY A 419 8.40 -1.11 2.26
N ASN A 420 7.26 -1.65 1.85
CA ASN A 420 6.37 -0.97 0.90
C ASN A 420 5.74 0.29 1.51
N ALA A 421 6.05 1.46 0.94
CA ALA A 421 5.58 2.75 1.45
C ALA A 421 4.04 2.89 1.45
N GLY A 422 3.37 2.38 0.41
CA GLY A 422 1.90 2.41 0.34
C GLY A 422 1.24 1.56 1.43
N ALA A 423 1.80 0.37 1.69
CA ALA A 423 1.32 -0.49 2.78
C ALA A 423 1.62 0.09 4.16
N GLN A 424 2.79 0.72 4.34
CA GLN A 424 3.15 1.43 5.58
C GLN A 424 2.17 2.57 5.86
N TYR A 425 1.81 3.35 4.84
CA TYR A 425 0.77 4.37 4.95
C TYR A 425 -0.58 3.78 5.36
N LYS A 426 -1.05 2.74 4.66
CA LYS A 426 -2.33 2.10 4.95
C LYS A 426 -2.37 1.49 6.35
N LEU A 427 -1.29 0.83 6.77
CA LEU A 427 -1.18 0.28 8.13
C LEU A 427 -1.16 1.41 9.18
N GLY A 428 -0.42 2.50 8.92
CA GLY A 428 -0.43 3.70 9.75
C GLY A 428 -1.83 4.28 9.90
N LYS A 429 -2.58 4.35 8.80
CA LYS A 429 -3.98 4.78 8.78
C LYS A 429 -4.90 3.83 9.56
N CYS A 430 -4.68 2.51 9.48
CA CYS A 430 -5.40 1.54 10.29
C CYS A 430 -5.23 1.80 11.79
N TYR A 431 -4.02 2.04 12.25
CA TYR A 431 -3.74 2.36 13.65
C TYR A 431 -4.26 3.74 14.07
N TYR A 432 -4.20 4.74 13.18
CA TYR A 432 -4.68 6.09 13.47
C TYR A 432 -6.18 6.15 13.69
N TYR A 433 -6.96 5.45 12.84
CA TYR A 433 -8.43 5.44 12.92
C TYR A 433 -9.00 4.24 13.69
N GLY A 434 -8.19 3.29 14.14
CA GLY A 434 -8.66 2.05 14.78
C GLY A 434 -9.44 1.14 13.83
N LYS A 435 -9.09 1.14 12.52
CA LYS A 435 -9.78 0.33 11.51
C LYS A 435 -9.04 -0.98 11.29
N GLY A 436 -9.60 -2.08 11.81
CA GLY A 436 -9.00 -3.41 11.74
C GLY A 436 -7.84 -3.64 12.71
N THR A 437 -7.52 -2.65 13.51
CA THR A 437 -6.58 -2.69 14.63
C THR A 437 -7.17 -1.90 15.79
N GLU A 438 -6.68 -2.10 17.00
CA GLU A 438 -6.93 -1.14 18.07
C GLU A 438 -6.26 0.19 17.69
N MET A 439 -6.94 1.30 18.02
CA MET A 439 -6.39 2.63 17.79
C MET A 439 -5.09 2.79 18.59
N ASN A 440 -4.01 3.10 17.89
CA ASN A 440 -2.69 3.28 18.51
C ASN A 440 -1.88 4.33 17.74
N ASN A 441 -1.97 5.55 18.20
CA ASN A 441 -1.33 6.68 17.55
C ASN A 441 0.21 6.58 17.53
N ASN A 442 0.83 5.93 18.51
CA ASN A 442 2.29 5.73 18.51
C ASN A 442 2.73 4.78 17.40
N GLU A 443 2.02 3.66 17.21
CA GLU A 443 2.27 2.76 16.10
C GLU A 443 1.92 3.43 14.75
N ALA A 444 0.84 4.21 14.69
CA ALA A 444 0.49 4.98 13.49
C ALA A 444 1.65 5.87 13.06
N VAL A 445 2.19 6.68 13.96
CA VAL A 445 3.32 7.58 13.67
C VAL A 445 4.56 6.82 13.22
N LYS A 446 4.88 5.67 13.80
CA LYS A 446 6.04 4.87 13.36
C LYS A 446 5.92 4.45 11.90
N TRP A 447 4.76 3.95 11.49
CA TRP A 447 4.53 3.49 10.14
C TRP A 447 4.41 4.65 9.15
N LEU A 448 3.68 5.71 9.53
CA LEU A 448 3.56 6.93 8.74
C LEU A 448 4.93 7.58 8.49
N ARG A 449 5.80 7.64 9.51
CA ARG A 449 7.15 8.18 9.35
C ARG A 449 7.96 7.41 8.32
N ARG A 450 7.96 6.07 8.38
CA ARG A 450 8.67 5.23 7.40
C ARG A 450 8.16 5.46 5.98
N ALA A 451 6.85 5.54 5.81
CA ALA A 451 6.25 5.85 4.50
C ALA A 451 6.59 7.27 4.03
N SER A 452 6.58 8.25 4.96
CA SER A 452 6.89 9.67 4.68
C SER A 452 8.34 9.88 4.26
N GLU A 453 9.27 9.14 4.87
CA GLU A 453 10.71 9.16 4.54
C GLU A 453 10.96 8.58 3.14
N GLN A 454 10.17 7.61 2.71
CA GLN A 454 10.17 7.10 1.34
C GLN A 454 9.45 8.03 0.35
N GLY A 455 8.84 9.09 0.86
CA GLY A 455 8.23 10.11 0.04
C GLY A 455 6.75 9.90 -0.30
N ALA A 456 6.01 9.05 0.37
CA ALA A 456 4.58 8.91 0.19
C ALA A 456 3.85 10.20 0.65
N ALA A 457 3.21 10.92 -0.29
CA ALA A 457 2.60 12.21 -0.01
C ALA A 457 1.45 12.11 1.01
N ASP A 458 0.58 11.11 0.86
CA ASP A 458 -0.53 10.89 1.80
C ASP A 458 -0.06 10.54 3.22
N ALA A 459 1.09 9.87 3.34
CA ALA A 459 1.70 9.59 4.63
C ALA A 459 2.33 10.84 5.24
N GLN A 460 2.92 11.70 4.41
CA GLN A 460 3.48 12.99 4.84
C GLN A 460 2.36 13.91 5.36
N ASP A 461 1.23 13.95 4.68
CA ASP A 461 0.06 14.70 5.10
C ASP A 461 -0.47 14.19 6.46
N LEU A 462 -0.78 12.91 6.58
CA LEU A 462 -1.31 12.35 7.83
C LEU A 462 -0.29 12.39 8.99
N LEU A 463 1.01 12.35 8.70
CA LEU A 463 2.05 12.59 9.71
C LEU A 463 2.07 14.06 10.16
N GLY A 464 1.80 14.98 9.22
CA GLY A 464 1.55 16.40 9.52
C GLY A 464 0.39 16.56 10.52
N ASP A 465 -0.73 15.88 10.28
CA ASP A 465 -1.88 15.85 11.20
C ASP A 465 -1.50 15.31 12.58
N CYS A 466 -0.69 14.23 12.64
CA CYS A 466 -0.22 13.69 13.91
C CYS A 466 0.54 14.74 14.73
N TYR A 467 1.41 15.51 14.10
CA TYR A 467 2.13 16.61 14.77
C TYR A 467 1.24 17.80 15.07
N TYR A 468 0.28 18.11 14.20
CA TYR A 468 -0.61 19.25 14.37
C TYR A 468 -1.55 19.06 15.56
N TYR A 469 -2.15 17.86 15.69
CA TYR A 469 -3.10 17.53 16.76
C TYR A 469 -2.46 16.86 17.99
N GLY A 470 -1.17 16.52 17.93
CA GLY A 470 -0.50 15.81 19.04
C GLY A 470 -0.89 14.32 19.13
N CYS A 471 -1.22 13.69 18.01
CA CYS A 471 -1.65 12.29 17.98
C CYS A 471 -0.45 11.34 17.91
N GLY A 472 -0.05 10.71 19.03
CA GLY A 472 1.08 9.77 19.09
C GLY A 472 2.46 10.44 19.07
N VAL A 473 2.49 11.76 19.05
CA VAL A 473 3.67 12.61 19.18
C VAL A 473 3.28 13.86 19.96
N GLU A 474 4.24 14.56 20.50
CA GLU A 474 4.01 15.88 21.08
C GLU A 474 3.53 16.86 20.01
N MET A 475 2.48 17.65 20.34
CA MET A 475 1.94 18.65 19.42
C MET A 475 3.04 19.64 19.00
N ASN A 476 3.24 19.80 17.70
CA ASN A 476 4.28 20.65 17.16
C ASN A 476 3.90 21.16 15.77
N HIS A 477 3.30 22.34 15.69
CA HIS A 477 2.86 22.95 14.44
C HIS A 477 4.01 23.23 13.46
N TRP A 478 5.21 23.50 13.95
CA TRP A 478 6.37 23.71 13.09
C TRP A 478 6.82 22.43 12.37
N GLU A 479 6.82 21.29 13.07
CA GLU A 479 7.06 20.00 12.44
C GLU A 479 5.90 19.59 11.50
N ALA A 480 4.65 19.86 11.90
CA ALA A 480 3.48 19.61 11.07
C ALA A 480 3.60 20.32 9.70
N VAL A 481 3.91 21.61 9.74
CA VAL A 481 4.09 22.43 8.54
C VAL A 481 5.17 21.88 7.60
N LYS A 482 6.27 21.37 8.12
CA LYS A 482 7.31 20.75 7.27
C LYS A 482 6.81 19.54 6.50
N TRP A 483 5.96 18.74 7.14
CA TRP A 483 5.39 17.58 6.51
C TRP A 483 4.30 17.96 5.52
N TYR A 484 3.42 18.90 5.88
CA TYR A 484 2.44 19.46 4.94
C TYR A 484 3.10 20.09 3.72
N GLU A 485 4.16 20.87 3.89
CA GLU A 485 4.92 21.45 2.77
C GLU A 485 5.44 20.39 1.80
N LYS A 486 6.01 19.29 2.32
CA LYS A 486 6.51 18.18 1.48
C LYS A 486 5.39 17.52 0.69
N ALA A 487 4.26 17.23 1.34
CA ALA A 487 3.10 16.63 0.71
C ALA A 487 2.44 17.58 -0.31
N ALA A 488 2.27 18.85 0.07
CA ALA A 488 1.69 19.90 -0.77
C ALA A 488 2.50 20.13 -2.07
N LYS A 489 3.83 20.14 -1.98
CA LYS A 489 4.71 20.23 -3.15
C LYS A 489 4.60 19.05 -4.11
N LYS A 490 4.14 17.89 -3.63
CA LYS A 490 3.87 16.70 -4.44
C LYS A 490 2.46 16.67 -5.00
N GLY A 491 1.66 17.66 -4.69
CA GLY A 491 0.31 17.80 -5.21
C GLY A 491 -0.80 17.22 -4.33
N ASN A 492 -0.51 16.75 -3.10
CA ASN A 492 -1.58 16.30 -2.20
C ASN A 492 -2.47 17.47 -1.82
N ALA A 493 -3.77 17.39 -2.14
CA ALA A 493 -4.72 18.49 -2.00
C ALA A 493 -5.07 18.79 -0.53
N ASP A 494 -5.21 17.76 0.30
CA ASP A 494 -5.40 17.91 1.75
C ASP A 494 -4.25 18.70 2.37
N ALA A 495 -3.01 18.26 2.09
CA ALA A 495 -1.81 18.94 2.58
C ALA A 495 -1.71 20.38 2.07
N GLN A 496 -2.08 20.65 0.81
CA GLN A 496 -2.10 22.01 0.27
C GLN A 496 -3.10 22.90 1.03
N ASN A 497 -4.28 22.36 1.32
CA ASN A 497 -5.27 23.06 2.12
C ASN A 497 -4.79 23.30 3.56
N MET A 498 -4.22 22.27 4.22
CA MET A 498 -3.70 22.41 5.59
C MET A 498 -2.49 23.36 5.66
N PHE A 499 -1.63 23.32 4.66
CA PHE A 499 -0.51 24.26 4.56
C PHE A 499 -0.98 25.70 4.34
N GLY A 500 -2.03 25.91 3.53
CA GLY A 500 -2.74 27.16 3.40
C GLY A 500 -3.34 27.63 4.72
N TYR A 501 -3.97 26.73 5.45
CA TYR A 501 -4.54 27.00 6.78
C TYR A 501 -3.48 27.44 7.79
N CYS A 502 -2.34 26.78 7.80
CA CYS A 502 -1.22 27.16 8.68
C CYS A 502 -0.72 28.59 8.37
N TYR A 503 -0.60 28.97 7.11
CA TYR A 503 -0.29 30.36 6.73
C TYR A 503 -1.39 31.35 7.10
N ASP A 504 -2.66 30.96 6.99
CA ASP A 504 -3.81 31.82 7.30
C ASP A 504 -3.89 32.19 8.79
N HIS A 505 -3.53 31.22 9.66
CA HIS A 505 -3.63 31.39 11.12
C HIS A 505 -2.27 31.66 11.78
N GLY A 506 -1.15 31.54 11.06
CA GLY A 506 0.18 31.71 11.62
C GLY A 506 0.61 30.54 12.53
N GLU A 507 0.14 29.34 12.24
CA GLU A 507 0.43 28.13 13.03
C GLU A 507 1.64 27.39 12.47
N GLY A 508 2.73 27.38 13.23
CA GLY A 508 4.00 26.79 12.83
C GLY A 508 4.77 27.56 11.76
N VAL A 509 4.17 28.60 11.19
CA VAL A 509 4.78 29.55 10.25
C VAL A 509 4.30 30.98 10.55
N THR A 510 5.02 31.97 10.03
CA THR A 510 4.55 33.34 10.08
C THR A 510 3.29 33.49 9.23
N ASN A 511 2.26 34.15 9.77
CA ASN A 511 1.03 34.43 9.03
C ASN A 511 1.31 35.15 7.70
N ASP A 512 0.78 34.60 6.62
CA ASP A 512 0.91 35.14 5.27
C ASP A 512 -0.36 34.78 4.45
N LEU A 513 -1.30 35.69 4.48
CA LEU A 513 -2.61 35.47 3.81
C LEU A 513 -2.48 35.27 2.30
N SER A 514 -1.46 35.87 1.66
CA SER A 514 -1.25 35.72 0.23
C SER A 514 -0.81 34.31 -0.12
N LYS A 515 0.12 33.74 0.66
CA LYS A 515 0.51 32.34 0.52
C LYS A 515 -0.63 31.40 0.88
N ALA A 516 -1.42 31.72 1.92
CA ALA A 516 -2.59 30.95 2.26
C ALA A 516 -3.54 30.82 1.05
N ALA A 517 -3.90 31.95 0.45
CA ALA A 517 -4.78 31.96 -0.73
C ALA A 517 -4.17 31.23 -1.94
N GLU A 518 -2.85 31.30 -2.12
CA GLU A 518 -2.15 30.55 -3.20
C GLU A 518 -2.27 29.04 -2.99
N TRP A 519 -2.03 28.54 -1.76
CA TRP A 519 -2.12 27.13 -1.47
C TRP A 519 -3.55 26.61 -1.49
N TYR A 520 -4.50 27.38 -0.96
CA TYR A 520 -5.93 27.06 -1.12
C TYR A 520 -6.33 26.95 -2.59
N ARG A 521 -5.82 27.83 -3.45
CA ARG A 521 -6.10 27.79 -4.90
C ARG A 521 -5.59 26.50 -5.53
N LYS A 522 -4.35 26.08 -5.22
CA LYS A 522 -3.79 24.84 -5.77
C LYS A 522 -4.63 23.62 -5.39
N ALA A 523 -5.12 23.56 -4.16
CA ALA A 523 -6.01 22.48 -3.72
C ALA A 523 -7.42 22.61 -4.36
N ALA A 524 -7.95 23.82 -4.45
CA ALA A 524 -9.26 24.10 -5.05
C ALA A 524 -9.33 23.73 -6.53
N GLU A 525 -8.27 24.03 -7.30
CA GLU A 525 -8.13 23.68 -8.72
C GLU A 525 -8.07 22.14 -8.94
N GLN A 526 -7.71 21.36 -7.94
CA GLN A 526 -7.81 19.90 -7.95
C GLN A 526 -9.20 19.38 -7.58
N GLY A 527 -10.15 20.27 -7.29
CA GLY A 527 -11.51 19.91 -6.91
C GLY A 527 -11.74 19.68 -5.41
N TYR A 528 -10.77 20.01 -4.54
CA TYR A 528 -10.94 19.81 -3.11
C TYR A 528 -11.92 20.80 -2.51
N ASP A 529 -13.08 20.34 -2.07
CA ASP A 529 -14.23 21.15 -1.68
C ASP A 529 -13.96 22.10 -0.50
N ILE A 530 -13.22 21.64 0.51
CA ILE A 530 -12.83 22.48 1.66
C ILE A 530 -11.93 23.63 1.21
N ALA A 531 -10.99 23.37 0.30
CA ALA A 531 -10.10 24.41 -0.23
C ALA A 531 -10.86 25.39 -1.13
N GLN A 532 -11.82 24.93 -1.93
CA GLN A 532 -12.71 25.78 -2.72
C GLN A 532 -13.50 26.73 -1.80
N TYR A 533 -14.04 26.20 -0.71
CA TYR A 533 -14.71 27.02 0.30
C TYR A 533 -13.76 28.03 0.95
N ASN A 534 -12.57 27.62 1.37
CA ASN A 534 -11.57 28.51 2.00
C ASN A 534 -11.11 29.60 1.03
N LEU A 535 -10.89 29.26 -0.25
CA LEU A 535 -10.57 30.24 -1.28
C LEU A 535 -11.72 31.20 -1.53
N GLY A 536 -12.97 30.71 -1.53
CA GLY A 536 -14.19 31.52 -1.56
C GLY A 536 -14.23 32.52 -0.39
N LEU A 537 -13.87 32.12 0.81
CA LEU A 537 -13.74 32.98 2.00
C LEU A 537 -12.64 34.04 1.81
N CYS A 538 -11.50 33.64 1.21
CA CYS A 538 -10.44 34.59 0.91
C CYS A 538 -10.93 35.71 -0.02
N TYR A 539 -11.64 35.38 -1.10
CA TYR A 539 -12.20 36.37 -2.03
C TYR A 539 -13.34 37.19 -1.41
N ALA A 540 -14.24 36.57 -0.64
CA ALA A 540 -15.34 37.26 0.00
C ALA A 540 -14.88 38.33 1.00
N ASN A 541 -13.78 38.07 1.72
CA ASN A 541 -13.28 38.94 2.77
C ASN A 541 -12.07 39.79 2.35
N GLY A 542 -11.45 39.51 1.18
CA GLY A 542 -10.22 40.16 0.73
C GLY A 542 -9.00 39.72 1.52
N ARG A 543 -8.96 38.42 1.94
CA ARG A 543 -7.84 37.87 2.71
C ARG A 543 -6.78 37.30 1.77
N GLY A 544 -5.63 37.96 1.65
CA GLY A 544 -4.53 37.55 0.78
C GLY A 544 -4.77 37.71 -0.72
N VAL A 545 -5.98 38.12 -1.10
CA VAL A 545 -6.41 38.42 -2.46
C VAL A 545 -7.30 39.68 -2.46
N THR A 546 -7.43 40.36 -3.59
CA THR A 546 -8.38 41.46 -3.73
C THR A 546 -9.79 40.94 -3.51
N LYS A 547 -10.58 41.63 -2.68
CA LYS A 547 -11.97 41.27 -2.40
C LYS A 547 -12.79 41.22 -3.69
N ASP A 548 -13.43 40.11 -3.94
CA ASP A 548 -14.20 39.83 -5.16
C ASP A 548 -15.33 38.82 -4.87
N TYR A 549 -16.53 39.30 -4.71
CA TYR A 549 -17.69 38.42 -4.44
C TYR A 549 -18.09 37.55 -5.63
N ALA A 550 -17.79 37.96 -6.88
CA ALA A 550 -18.10 37.11 -8.03
C ALA A 550 -17.24 35.85 -8.03
N LYS A 551 -15.92 36.00 -7.80
CA LYS A 551 -15.02 34.86 -7.63
C LYS A 551 -15.34 34.04 -6.37
N ALA A 552 -15.75 34.70 -5.28
CA ALA A 552 -16.21 33.98 -4.10
C ALA A 552 -17.42 33.09 -4.43
N ALA A 553 -18.39 33.63 -5.20
CA ALA A 553 -19.57 32.86 -5.60
C ALA A 553 -19.24 31.68 -6.53
N GLU A 554 -18.26 31.83 -7.42
CA GLU A 554 -17.77 30.76 -8.29
C GLU A 554 -17.20 29.62 -7.43
N TRP A 555 -16.26 29.92 -6.54
CA TRP A 555 -15.63 28.88 -5.69
C TRP A 555 -16.62 28.27 -4.68
N TYR A 556 -17.51 29.06 -4.10
CA TYR A 556 -18.56 28.50 -3.24
C TYR A 556 -19.49 27.58 -4.02
N ARG A 557 -19.79 27.89 -5.30
CA ARG A 557 -20.63 27.04 -6.14
C ARG A 557 -19.98 25.68 -6.39
N GLU A 558 -18.71 25.66 -6.77
CA GLU A 558 -17.95 24.42 -6.96
C GLU A 558 -18.00 23.53 -5.71
N ALA A 559 -17.72 24.09 -4.52
CA ALA A 559 -17.81 23.37 -3.27
C ALA A 559 -19.25 22.95 -2.90
N ALA A 560 -20.23 23.83 -3.17
CA ALA A 560 -21.64 23.59 -2.86
C ALA A 560 -22.24 22.47 -3.72
N GLU A 561 -21.84 22.38 -5.00
CA GLU A 561 -22.26 21.31 -5.91
C GLU A 561 -21.70 19.95 -5.49
N GLN A 562 -20.51 19.92 -4.89
CA GLN A 562 -19.93 18.72 -4.26
C GLN A 562 -20.61 18.35 -2.94
N GLY A 563 -21.49 19.20 -2.41
CA GLY A 563 -22.25 18.94 -1.19
C GLY A 563 -21.74 19.63 0.06
N TYR A 564 -20.70 20.47 -0.01
CA TYR A 564 -20.15 21.11 1.18
C TYR A 564 -21.14 22.12 1.78
N ALA A 565 -21.73 21.80 2.95
CA ALA A 565 -22.86 22.53 3.53
C ALA A 565 -22.54 24.02 3.82
N ARG A 566 -21.33 24.31 4.32
CA ARG A 566 -20.91 25.69 4.60
C ARG A 566 -20.81 26.54 3.33
N ALA A 567 -20.37 25.94 2.21
CA ALA A 567 -20.34 26.62 0.91
C ALA A 567 -21.75 26.85 0.37
N GLN A 568 -22.66 25.90 0.52
CA GLN A 568 -24.07 26.05 0.16
C GLN A 568 -24.70 27.20 0.93
N TYR A 569 -24.45 27.30 2.23
CA TYR A 569 -24.90 28.41 3.04
C TYR A 569 -24.35 29.75 2.55
N ASN A 570 -23.04 29.86 2.36
CA ASN A 570 -22.43 31.14 1.92
C ASN A 570 -22.88 31.53 0.53
N LEU A 571 -23.03 30.59 -0.37
CA LEU A 571 -23.56 30.82 -1.71
C LEU A 571 -25.03 31.35 -1.65
N ALA A 572 -25.84 30.78 -0.75
CA ALA A 572 -27.19 31.23 -0.51
C ALA A 572 -27.21 32.68 -0.01
N VAL A 573 -26.30 33.05 0.89
CA VAL A 573 -26.14 34.42 1.38
C VAL A 573 -25.80 35.39 0.25
N LEU A 574 -24.90 34.99 -0.65
CA LEU A 574 -24.54 35.82 -1.84
C LEU A 574 -25.72 36.00 -2.77
N TYR A 575 -26.47 34.95 -3.07
CA TYR A 575 -27.69 35.06 -3.90
C TYR A 575 -28.78 35.93 -3.23
N TYR A 576 -28.94 35.80 -1.91
CA TYR A 576 -29.93 36.56 -1.17
C TYR A 576 -29.63 38.05 -1.21
N ASN A 577 -28.35 38.42 -1.04
CA ASN A 577 -27.93 39.82 -0.99
C ASN A 577 -27.63 40.41 -2.38
N GLY A 578 -27.44 39.60 -3.41
CA GLY A 578 -26.99 40.04 -4.73
C GLY A 578 -25.52 40.43 -4.74
N ASN A 579 -24.71 39.85 -3.87
CA ASN A 579 -23.29 40.14 -3.80
C ASN A 579 -22.52 39.24 -4.80
N GLY A 580 -21.91 39.85 -5.83
CA GLY A 580 -21.15 39.12 -6.84
C GLY A 580 -21.98 38.28 -7.82
N VAL A 581 -23.25 38.14 -7.54
CA VAL A 581 -24.23 37.42 -8.37
C VAL A 581 -25.51 38.24 -8.46
N THR A 582 -26.32 38.03 -9.51
CA THR A 582 -27.66 38.63 -9.57
C THR A 582 -28.49 38.15 -8.40
N GLN A 583 -29.09 39.11 -7.66
CA GLN A 583 -29.94 38.76 -6.52
C GLN A 583 -31.08 37.81 -6.96
N ASN A 584 -31.18 36.70 -6.27
CA ASN A 584 -32.22 35.71 -6.52
C ASN A 584 -32.58 34.99 -5.22
N LYS A 585 -33.72 35.42 -4.60
CA LYS A 585 -34.15 34.86 -3.30
C LYS A 585 -34.63 33.43 -3.42
N GLU A 586 -35.18 33.01 -4.56
CA GLU A 586 -35.62 31.64 -4.81
C GLU A 586 -34.41 30.69 -4.88
N GLU A 587 -33.35 31.09 -5.58
CA GLU A 587 -32.12 30.32 -5.65
C GLU A 587 -31.41 30.27 -4.29
N ALA A 588 -31.40 31.36 -3.54
CA ALA A 588 -30.87 31.39 -2.18
C ALA A 588 -31.59 30.37 -1.30
N VAL A 589 -32.93 30.31 -1.35
CA VAL A 589 -33.70 29.33 -0.57
C VAL A 589 -33.38 27.87 -0.94
N LYS A 590 -33.10 27.58 -2.22
CA LYS A 590 -32.70 26.24 -2.65
C LYS A 590 -31.38 25.82 -1.99
N TRP A 591 -30.42 26.72 -1.97
CA TRP A 591 -29.11 26.46 -1.36
C TRP A 591 -29.19 26.43 0.16
N TYR A 592 -29.93 27.34 0.82
CA TYR A 592 -30.21 27.26 2.26
C TYR A 592 -30.82 25.90 2.63
N ARG A 593 -31.78 25.40 1.83
CA ARG A 593 -32.43 24.13 2.10
C ARG A 593 -31.44 22.97 2.04
N LYS A 594 -30.60 22.92 1.02
CA LYS A 594 -29.57 21.87 0.88
C LYS A 594 -28.64 21.85 2.10
N ALA A 595 -28.16 23.00 2.54
CA ALA A 595 -27.30 23.11 3.72
C ALA A 595 -28.06 22.74 5.02
N ALA A 596 -29.28 23.21 5.16
CA ALA A 596 -30.14 22.93 6.33
C ALA A 596 -30.49 21.45 6.48
N GLU A 597 -30.74 20.77 5.38
CA GLU A 597 -31.00 19.31 5.33
C GLU A 597 -29.77 18.49 5.73
N GLN A 598 -28.57 19.03 5.51
CA GLN A 598 -27.30 18.44 5.97
C GLN A 598 -27.01 18.78 7.43
N GLY A 599 -27.84 19.58 8.07
CA GLY A 599 -27.68 19.90 9.49
C GLY A 599 -27.00 21.22 9.79
N ASP A 600 -26.64 22.06 8.81
CA ASP A 600 -26.03 23.37 9.07
C ASP A 600 -27.00 24.28 9.85
N ALA A 601 -26.63 24.67 11.08
CA ALA A 601 -27.50 25.42 11.99
C ALA A 601 -27.80 26.84 11.47
N ASP A 602 -26.81 27.50 10.87
CA ASP A 602 -26.97 28.86 10.32
C ASP A 602 -27.95 28.85 9.14
N ALA A 603 -27.83 27.80 8.29
CA ALA A 603 -28.75 27.59 7.16
C ALA A 603 -30.17 27.27 7.63
N GLN A 604 -30.33 26.45 8.68
CA GLN A 604 -31.64 26.14 9.27
C GLN A 604 -32.30 27.40 9.84
N CYS A 605 -31.56 28.20 10.60
CA CYS A 605 -32.05 29.48 11.09
C CYS A 605 -32.47 30.41 9.97
N SER A 606 -31.59 30.58 8.97
CA SER A 606 -31.84 31.43 7.80
C SER A 606 -33.04 30.96 6.98
N LEU A 607 -33.18 29.65 6.76
CA LEU A 607 -34.34 29.08 6.08
C LEU A 607 -35.64 29.29 6.86
N GLY A 608 -35.59 29.17 8.19
CA GLY A 608 -36.71 29.56 9.06
C GLY A 608 -37.16 30.98 8.86
N VAL A 609 -36.22 31.93 8.76
CA VAL A 609 -36.50 33.34 8.47
C VAL A 609 -37.14 33.49 7.09
N ARG A 610 -36.62 32.77 6.07
CA ARG A 610 -37.27 32.85 4.71
C ARG A 610 -38.71 32.36 4.72
N TYR A 611 -38.99 31.28 5.40
CA TYR A 611 -40.39 30.81 5.55
C TYR A 611 -41.26 31.77 6.39
N GLU A 612 -40.71 32.42 7.41
CA GLU A 612 -41.45 33.39 8.24
C GLU A 612 -41.95 34.60 7.43
N TYR A 613 -41.06 35.14 6.58
CA TYR A 613 -41.35 36.34 5.81
C TYR A 613 -41.87 36.06 4.39
N GLY A 614 -41.76 34.81 3.87
CA GLY A 614 -42.13 34.47 2.50
C GLY A 614 -41.17 34.96 1.45
N GLU A 615 -39.90 35.01 1.77
CA GLU A 615 -38.85 35.52 0.89
C GLU A 615 -38.22 34.42 0.07
N GLY A 616 -38.50 34.40 -1.24
CA GLY A 616 -38.03 33.36 -2.15
C GLY A 616 -38.71 32.01 -1.97
N VAL A 617 -39.69 31.92 -1.08
CA VAL A 617 -40.51 30.75 -0.79
C VAL A 617 -41.89 31.19 -0.28
N THR A 618 -42.91 30.43 -0.50
CA THR A 618 -44.23 30.68 0.05
C THR A 618 -44.16 30.73 1.57
N LYS A 619 -44.74 31.80 2.17
CA LYS A 619 -44.78 31.99 3.62
C LYS A 619 -45.43 30.79 4.32
N ASP A 620 -44.74 30.22 5.28
CA ASP A 620 -45.17 29.06 6.06
C ASP A 620 -44.61 29.12 7.48
N LEU A 621 -45.42 29.61 8.41
CA LEU A 621 -45.00 29.83 9.79
C LEU A 621 -44.73 28.55 10.54
N THR A 622 -45.38 27.44 10.17
CA THR A 622 -45.16 26.14 10.77
C THR A 622 -43.75 25.63 10.39
N LYS A 623 -43.41 25.68 9.10
CA LYS A 623 -42.06 25.32 8.65
C LYS A 623 -41.02 26.28 9.21
N ALA A 624 -41.31 27.55 9.37
CA ALA A 624 -40.39 28.48 10.03
C ALA A 624 -40.05 28.02 11.44
N ALA A 625 -41.06 27.71 12.24
CA ALA A 625 -40.84 27.23 13.61
C ALA A 625 -40.15 25.86 13.67
N GLU A 626 -40.41 24.96 12.73
CA GLU A 626 -39.71 23.68 12.62
C GLU A 626 -38.22 23.85 12.35
N TRP A 627 -37.85 24.72 11.40
CA TRP A 627 -36.46 25.00 11.09
C TRP A 627 -35.75 25.74 12.22
N TYR A 628 -36.40 26.72 12.86
CA TYR A 628 -35.87 27.36 14.07
C TYR A 628 -35.61 26.33 15.16
N ARG A 629 -36.51 25.36 15.37
CA ARG A 629 -36.31 24.33 16.37
C ARG A 629 -35.06 23.49 16.11
N LYS A 630 -34.87 23.01 14.86
CA LYS A 630 -33.69 22.24 14.49
C LYS A 630 -32.40 23.00 14.76
N SER A 631 -32.33 24.26 14.39
CA SER A 631 -31.18 25.11 14.62
C SER A 631 -30.99 25.42 16.13
N ALA A 632 -32.06 25.70 16.86
CA ALA A 632 -32.04 26.01 18.29
C ALA A 632 -31.58 24.83 19.14
N GLU A 633 -31.96 23.60 18.75
CA GLU A 633 -31.52 22.34 19.39
C GLU A 633 -30.03 22.11 19.23
N GLN A 634 -29.42 22.62 18.16
CA GLN A 634 -27.97 22.60 17.93
C GLN A 634 -27.24 23.72 18.69
N GLY A 635 -27.98 24.62 19.35
CA GLY A 635 -27.39 25.68 20.19
C GLY A 635 -27.35 27.05 19.54
N ASP A 636 -27.85 27.25 18.31
CA ASP A 636 -27.85 28.59 17.69
C ASP A 636 -28.67 29.58 18.51
N SER A 637 -28.03 30.64 19.00
CA SER A 637 -28.66 31.62 19.88
C SER A 637 -29.73 32.45 19.17
N THR A 638 -29.58 32.74 17.90
CA THR A 638 -30.57 33.49 17.09
C THR A 638 -31.84 32.67 16.92
N ALA A 639 -31.67 31.38 16.51
CA ALA A 639 -32.80 30.47 16.36
C ALA A 639 -33.52 30.19 17.68
N GLN A 640 -32.79 30.08 18.81
CA GLN A 640 -33.35 29.94 20.13
C GLN A 640 -34.23 31.16 20.48
N CYS A 641 -33.75 32.37 20.20
CA CYS A 641 -34.50 33.58 20.37
C CYS A 641 -35.76 33.64 19.49
N ASN A 642 -35.63 33.28 18.21
CA ASN A 642 -36.73 33.26 17.27
C ASN A 642 -37.77 32.19 17.63
N LEU A 643 -37.34 31.01 18.04
CA LEU A 643 -38.24 29.95 18.53
C LEU A 643 -38.96 30.34 19.82
N GLY A 644 -38.26 31.01 20.73
CA GLY A 644 -38.86 31.62 21.92
C GLY A 644 -39.94 32.61 21.54
N PHE A 645 -39.72 33.46 20.54
CA PHE A 645 -40.71 34.39 20.01
C PHE A 645 -41.90 33.67 19.35
N CYS A 646 -41.63 32.60 18.60
CA CYS A 646 -42.70 31.77 18.06
C CYS A 646 -43.62 31.19 19.13
N TYR A 647 -43.07 30.69 20.23
CA TYR A 647 -43.85 30.16 21.35
C TYR A 647 -44.56 31.28 22.13
N GLU A 648 -43.95 32.45 22.30
CA GLU A 648 -44.59 33.61 22.95
C GLU A 648 -45.86 34.05 22.21
N ARG A 649 -45.75 34.07 20.86
CA ARG A 649 -46.86 34.62 20.01
C ARG A 649 -47.79 33.56 19.50
N GLY A 650 -47.45 32.25 19.58
CA GLY A 650 -48.16 31.19 18.87
C GLY A 650 -47.98 31.20 17.37
N ILE A 651 -46.79 31.57 16.88
CA ILE A 651 -46.48 31.69 15.46
C ILE A 651 -45.95 30.34 14.96
N GLY A 652 -46.71 29.62 14.16
CA GLY A 652 -46.36 28.31 13.62
C GLY A 652 -46.31 27.18 14.67
N VAL A 653 -46.53 27.52 15.92
CA VAL A 653 -46.60 26.59 17.07
C VAL A 653 -47.69 27.03 18.03
N THR A 654 -48.19 26.13 18.86
CA THR A 654 -49.12 26.48 19.93
C THR A 654 -48.42 27.41 20.92
N LYS A 655 -49.10 28.51 21.27
CA LYS A 655 -48.57 29.46 22.27
C LYS A 655 -48.23 28.77 23.59
N ASP A 656 -47.00 28.99 24.04
CA ASP A 656 -46.50 28.40 25.29
C ASP A 656 -45.43 29.31 25.89
N LEU A 657 -45.84 30.11 26.88
CA LEU A 657 -44.95 31.07 27.52
C LEU A 657 -43.83 30.41 28.33
N ALA A 658 -44.06 29.16 28.82
CA ALA A 658 -43.03 28.45 29.57
C ALA A 658 -41.87 28.05 28.65
N LYS A 659 -42.19 27.48 27.46
CA LYS A 659 -41.21 27.20 26.43
C LYS A 659 -40.55 28.45 25.89
N ALA A 660 -41.32 29.56 25.73
CA ALA A 660 -40.74 30.82 25.30
C ALA A 660 -39.63 31.28 26.24
N VAL A 661 -39.90 31.27 27.54
CA VAL A 661 -38.92 31.64 28.57
C VAL A 661 -37.73 30.70 28.60
N GLU A 662 -37.95 29.39 28.42
CA GLU A 662 -36.85 28.41 28.37
C GLU A 662 -35.89 28.74 27.22
N TRP A 663 -36.41 28.93 26.00
CA TRP A 663 -35.62 29.24 24.84
C TRP A 663 -34.96 30.61 24.92
N TYR A 664 -35.67 31.65 25.41
CA TYR A 664 -35.05 32.95 25.66
C TYR A 664 -33.90 32.85 26.63
N ARG A 665 -34.02 32.05 27.69
CA ARG A 665 -32.97 31.86 28.69
C ARG A 665 -31.73 31.24 28.10
N LYS A 666 -31.88 30.12 27.34
CA LYS A 666 -30.78 29.48 26.64
C LYS A 666 -30.03 30.46 25.72
N SER A 667 -30.74 31.24 24.96
CA SER A 667 -30.18 32.26 24.09
C SER A 667 -29.51 33.40 24.85
N ALA A 668 -30.15 33.90 25.91
CA ALA A 668 -29.67 35.01 26.75
C ALA A 668 -28.40 34.66 27.55
N GLU A 669 -28.27 33.41 28.01
CA GLU A 669 -27.10 32.88 28.68
C GLU A 669 -25.89 32.77 27.74
N GLN A 670 -26.11 32.59 26.43
CA GLN A 670 -25.08 32.67 25.39
C GLN A 670 -24.71 34.12 25.04
N GLY A 671 -25.39 35.12 25.65
CA GLY A 671 -25.06 36.52 25.41
C GLY A 671 -25.91 37.23 24.36
N TYR A 672 -26.87 36.58 23.68
CA TYR A 672 -27.65 37.20 22.62
C TYR A 672 -28.53 38.33 23.14
N ALA A 673 -28.20 39.57 22.77
CA ALA A 673 -28.78 40.76 23.37
C ALA A 673 -30.31 40.86 23.25
N ARG A 674 -30.89 40.46 22.09
CA ARG A 674 -32.35 40.44 21.87
C ARG A 674 -33.03 39.46 22.86
N ALA A 675 -32.46 38.30 23.06
CA ALA A 675 -33.00 37.32 24.00
C ALA A 675 -32.86 37.75 25.45
N GLN A 676 -31.75 38.44 25.82
CA GLN A 676 -31.59 39.06 27.14
C GLN A 676 -32.68 40.08 27.39
N CYS A 677 -32.97 40.94 26.41
CA CYS A 677 -34.06 41.89 26.53
C CYS A 677 -35.41 41.17 26.71
N ASN A 678 -35.73 40.18 25.85
CA ASN A 678 -37.00 39.43 25.93
C ASN A 678 -37.13 38.68 27.27
N LEU A 679 -36.06 38.09 27.79
CA LEU A 679 -36.05 37.45 29.12
C LEU A 679 -36.24 38.48 30.23
N GLY A 680 -35.67 39.68 30.10
CA GLY A 680 -35.95 40.81 30.97
C GLY A 680 -37.43 41.17 31.00
N VAL A 681 -38.08 41.20 29.82
CA VAL A 681 -39.54 41.41 29.73
C VAL A 681 -40.32 40.31 30.45
N CYS A 682 -39.90 39.06 30.29
CA CYS A 682 -40.55 37.93 30.98
C CYS A 682 -40.48 38.11 32.53
N TYR A 683 -39.35 38.54 33.07
CA TYR A 683 -39.22 38.83 34.49
C TYR A 683 -39.95 40.09 34.93
N GLU A 684 -40.02 41.11 34.10
CA GLU A 684 -40.77 42.36 34.40
C GLU A 684 -42.27 42.08 34.56
N TYR A 685 -42.84 41.27 33.69
CA TYR A 685 -44.29 40.99 33.68
C TYR A 685 -44.68 39.71 34.43
N GLY A 686 -43.73 38.83 34.76
CA GLY A 686 -43.99 37.55 35.42
C GLY A 686 -44.50 36.46 34.42
N TRP A 687 -44.09 36.47 33.15
CA TRP A 687 -44.55 35.51 32.19
C TRP A 687 -43.84 34.16 32.40
N SER A 688 -44.59 33.20 32.92
CA SER A 688 -44.10 31.86 33.28
C SER A 688 -42.85 31.83 34.18
N VAL A 689 -42.53 32.97 34.78
CA VAL A 689 -41.49 33.14 35.81
C VAL A 689 -42.06 34.04 36.92
N THR A 690 -41.55 33.92 38.12
CA THR A 690 -41.92 34.87 39.19
C THR A 690 -41.52 36.27 38.75
N LYS A 691 -42.45 37.23 38.88
CA LYS A 691 -42.19 38.64 38.58
C LYS A 691 -41.00 39.11 39.43
N ASP A 692 -39.97 39.62 38.83
CA ASP A 692 -38.74 40.08 39.47
C ASP A 692 -38.15 41.28 38.72
N PRO A 693 -38.54 42.49 39.06
CA PRO A 693 -38.03 43.71 38.40
C PRO A 693 -36.51 43.85 38.52
N ALA A 694 -35.87 43.32 39.61
CA ALA A 694 -34.43 43.40 39.76
C ALA A 694 -33.71 42.54 38.73
N LYS A 695 -34.16 41.29 38.54
CA LYS A 695 -33.66 40.43 37.47
C LYS A 695 -33.97 40.98 36.09
N ALA A 696 -35.12 41.56 35.89
CA ALA A 696 -35.46 42.23 34.62
C ALA A 696 -34.41 43.31 34.29
N ALA A 697 -34.15 44.18 35.27
CA ALA A 697 -33.18 45.27 35.10
C ALA A 697 -31.74 44.77 34.92
N GLU A 698 -31.35 43.62 35.50
CA GLU A 698 -30.06 42.97 35.24
C GLU A 698 -29.92 42.46 33.79
N TRP A 699 -30.96 41.81 33.29
CA TRP A 699 -30.97 41.31 31.88
C TRP A 699 -31.02 42.46 30.89
N TYR A 700 -31.81 43.51 31.15
CA TYR A 700 -31.81 44.74 30.36
C TYR A 700 -30.43 45.40 30.34
N GLN A 701 -29.75 45.44 31.47
CA GLN A 701 -28.41 46.01 31.54
C GLN A 701 -27.43 45.28 30.66
N LYS A 702 -27.41 43.93 30.74
CA LYS A 702 -26.52 43.10 29.88
C LYS A 702 -26.76 43.35 28.37
N ALA A 703 -28.02 43.45 27.97
CA ALA A 703 -28.37 43.73 26.58
C ALA A 703 -28.05 45.17 26.16
N ALA A 704 -28.30 46.16 27.08
CA ALA A 704 -28.05 47.59 26.83
C ALA A 704 -26.54 47.89 26.70
N GLU A 705 -25.69 47.22 27.49
CA GLU A 705 -24.24 47.35 27.41
C GLU A 705 -23.68 46.82 26.07
N GLN A 706 -24.35 45.86 25.45
CA GLN A 706 -24.06 45.41 24.09
C GLN A 706 -24.58 46.37 23.00
N GLY A 707 -25.25 47.43 23.37
CA GLY A 707 -25.79 48.44 22.44
C GLY A 707 -27.22 48.17 21.96
N TYR A 708 -27.92 47.15 22.47
CA TYR A 708 -29.27 46.86 22.01
C TYR A 708 -30.27 47.94 22.44
N ALA A 709 -30.75 48.71 21.46
CA ALA A 709 -31.49 49.98 21.69
C ALA A 709 -32.78 49.78 22.50
N GLN A 710 -33.53 48.70 22.29
CA GLN A 710 -34.76 48.42 23.04
C GLN A 710 -34.42 48.19 24.53
N ALA A 711 -33.34 47.48 24.83
CA ALA A 711 -32.90 47.26 26.19
C ALA A 711 -32.37 48.51 26.85
N GLN A 712 -31.70 49.41 26.08
CA GLN A 712 -31.29 50.73 26.59
C GLN A 712 -32.50 51.55 27.01
N ASN A 713 -33.55 51.56 26.20
CA ASN A 713 -34.79 52.23 26.58
C ASN A 713 -35.38 51.62 27.85
N ARG A 714 -35.53 50.30 27.93
CA ARG A 714 -36.06 49.59 29.12
C ARG A 714 -35.23 49.84 30.36
N LEU A 715 -33.91 49.82 30.24
CA LEU A 715 -33.03 50.15 31.36
C LEU A 715 -33.15 51.60 31.82
N GLY A 716 -33.35 52.51 30.85
CA GLY A 716 -33.68 53.91 31.12
C GLY A 716 -34.97 54.03 31.94
N GLU A 717 -36.01 53.27 31.56
CA GLU A 717 -37.29 53.22 32.33
C GLU A 717 -37.06 52.64 33.73
N CYS A 718 -36.25 51.57 33.90
CA CYS A 718 -35.89 50.99 35.20
C CYS A 718 -35.28 52.07 36.14
N TYR A 719 -34.34 52.85 35.62
CA TYR A 719 -33.71 53.92 36.40
C TYR A 719 -34.66 55.10 36.61
N PHE A 720 -35.52 55.44 35.68
CA PHE A 720 -36.44 56.57 35.77
C PHE A 720 -37.50 56.33 36.80
N TYR A 721 -38.07 55.12 36.86
CA TYR A 721 -39.17 54.77 37.80
C TYR A 721 -38.70 54.03 39.05
N GLY A 722 -37.44 53.70 39.19
CA GLY A 722 -36.92 52.96 40.31
C GLY A 722 -37.39 51.49 40.33
N GLN A 723 -37.60 50.90 39.14
CA GLN A 723 -38.04 49.51 38.98
C GLN A 723 -36.85 48.56 38.84
N GLY A 724 -36.58 47.80 39.90
CA GLY A 724 -35.43 46.83 39.88
C GLY A 724 -34.06 47.51 40.04
N LYS A 725 -33.97 48.81 39.93
CA LYS A 725 -32.79 49.66 40.19
C LYS A 725 -33.23 50.83 41.04
N PRO A 726 -32.32 51.39 41.86
CA PRO A 726 -32.60 52.64 42.59
C PRO A 726 -32.97 53.78 41.60
N GLU A 727 -33.96 54.61 41.93
CA GLU A 727 -34.32 55.75 41.08
C GLU A 727 -33.14 56.66 40.84
N ASN A 728 -32.82 56.88 39.55
CA ASN A 728 -31.73 57.75 39.12
C ASN A 728 -32.03 58.39 37.75
N LYS A 729 -32.61 59.58 37.79
CA LYS A 729 -33.01 60.28 36.56
C LYS A 729 -31.82 60.65 35.66
N PHE A 730 -30.65 60.87 36.21
CA PHE A 730 -29.45 61.15 35.47
C PHE A 730 -28.97 59.88 34.68
N ALA A 731 -28.98 58.73 35.36
CA ALA A 731 -28.69 57.49 34.70
C ALA A 731 -29.75 57.15 33.65
N ALA A 732 -31.03 57.39 33.94
CA ALA A 732 -32.14 57.20 32.98
C ALA A 732 -31.92 57.99 31.70
N VAL A 733 -31.59 59.25 31.78
CA VAL A 733 -31.34 60.10 30.60
C VAL A 733 -30.21 59.59 29.77
N LYS A 734 -29.09 59.14 30.35
CA LYS A 734 -27.95 58.59 29.61
C LYS A 734 -28.34 57.38 28.75
N TRP A 735 -29.21 56.51 29.28
CA TRP A 735 -29.67 55.35 28.58
C TRP A 735 -30.74 55.70 27.52
N TYR A 736 -31.63 56.68 27.81
CA TYR A 736 -32.56 57.22 26.81
C TYR A 736 -31.84 57.94 25.68
N GLU A 737 -30.78 58.67 25.91
CA GLU A 737 -29.94 59.30 24.87
C GLU A 737 -29.42 58.21 23.89
N LYS A 738 -28.77 57.19 24.42
CA LYS A 738 -28.24 56.11 23.59
C LYS A 738 -29.33 55.41 22.73
N ALA A 739 -30.49 55.15 23.33
CA ALA A 739 -31.60 54.54 22.59
C ALA A 739 -32.25 55.48 21.58
N ALA A 740 -32.36 56.77 21.96
CA ALA A 740 -32.97 57.82 21.10
C ALA A 740 -32.11 58.12 19.88
N GLU A 741 -30.77 58.12 20.03
CA GLU A 741 -29.79 58.24 18.92
C GLU A 741 -29.91 57.06 17.93
N GLN A 742 -30.25 55.88 18.40
CA GLN A 742 -30.52 54.72 17.56
C GLN A 742 -31.95 54.71 16.98
N GLY A 743 -32.71 55.73 17.22
CA GLY A 743 -34.03 55.95 16.60
C GLY A 743 -35.22 55.34 17.35
N ILE A 744 -35.08 54.90 18.59
CA ILE A 744 -36.23 54.34 19.35
C ILE A 744 -37.22 55.49 19.72
N ALA A 745 -38.40 55.47 19.12
CA ALA A 745 -39.38 56.53 19.29
C ALA A 745 -39.79 56.74 20.75
N ASN A 746 -40.00 55.69 21.53
CA ASN A 746 -40.28 55.75 22.97
C ASN A 746 -39.13 56.39 23.75
N ALA A 747 -37.87 56.09 23.38
CA ALA A 747 -36.73 56.71 24.04
C ALA A 747 -36.58 58.17 23.68
N GLN A 748 -36.89 58.55 22.42
CA GLN A 748 -36.93 59.97 21.98
C GLN A 748 -37.99 60.71 22.70
N TYR A 749 -39.17 60.15 22.85
CA TYR A 749 -40.23 60.73 23.66
C TYR A 749 -39.81 60.91 25.13
N SER A 750 -39.30 59.85 25.77
CA SER A 750 -38.89 59.88 27.18
C SER A 750 -37.76 60.90 27.40
N LEU A 751 -36.82 61.03 26.47
CA LEU A 751 -35.76 62.01 26.54
C LEU A 751 -36.30 63.45 26.37
N GLY A 752 -37.22 63.67 25.42
CA GLY A 752 -37.95 64.95 25.28
C GLY A 752 -38.69 65.33 26.58
N TYR A 753 -39.32 64.36 27.18
CA TYR A 753 -40.00 64.58 28.49
C TYR A 753 -38.97 64.89 29.59
N CYS A 754 -37.80 64.27 29.63
CA CYS A 754 -36.72 64.59 30.59
C CYS A 754 -36.26 66.07 30.38
N TYR A 755 -36.04 66.53 29.16
CA TYR A 755 -35.67 67.91 28.89
C TYR A 755 -36.81 68.90 29.18
N GLU A 756 -38.07 68.56 28.90
CA GLU A 756 -39.20 69.44 29.22
C GLU A 756 -39.35 69.69 30.74
N LYS A 757 -39.24 68.64 31.52
CA LYS A 757 -39.43 68.65 32.95
C LYS A 757 -38.14 68.96 33.75
N GLY A 758 -36.98 68.86 33.19
CA GLY A 758 -35.72 68.99 33.87
C GLY A 758 -35.33 67.75 34.71
N TYR A 759 -35.75 66.57 34.31
CA TYR A 759 -35.44 65.32 35.00
C TYR A 759 -34.08 64.75 34.56
N GLY A 760 -33.07 64.76 35.43
CA GLY A 760 -31.74 64.27 35.23
C GLY A 760 -30.89 65.08 34.21
N VAL A 761 -31.48 66.14 33.63
CA VAL A 761 -30.87 67.10 32.76
C VAL A 761 -31.35 68.48 33.04
N THR A 762 -30.63 69.53 32.63
CA THR A 762 -31.09 70.91 32.70
C THR A 762 -32.34 71.08 31.80
N LYS A 763 -33.36 71.72 32.28
CA LYS A 763 -34.60 71.96 31.56
C LYS A 763 -34.28 72.73 30.25
N ASP A 764 -34.69 72.21 29.15
CA ASP A 764 -34.45 72.79 27.83
C ASP A 764 -35.66 72.47 26.93
N LYS A 765 -36.45 73.49 26.65
CA LYS A 765 -37.63 73.32 25.79
C LYS A 765 -37.31 73.11 24.32
N GLU A 766 -36.20 73.65 23.85
CA GLU A 766 -35.80 73.48 22.41
C GLU A 766 -35.34 72.06 22.18
N GLN A 767 -34.54 71.51 23.08
CA GLN A 767 -34.13 70.11 23.00
C GLN A 767 -35.32 69.14 23.16
N ALA A 768 -36.24 69.46 24.08
CA ALA A 768 -37.47 68.70 24.27
C ALA A 768 -38.27 68.65 22.94
N MET A 769 -38.51 69.81 22.31
CA MET A 769 -39.24 69.91 21.05
C MET A 769 -38.56 69.13 19.93
N GLN A 770 -37.21 69.18 19.82
CA GLN A 770 -36.46 68.39 18.77
C GLN A 770 -36.66 66.88 18.95
N TRP A 771 -36.57 66.37 20.19
CA TRP A 771 -36.76 64.98 20.45
C TRP A 771 -38.20 64.49 20.26
N TYR A 772 -39.18 65.29 20.63
CA TYR A 772 -40.59 65.01 20.41
C TYR A 772 -40.93 65.00 18.93
N LYS A 773 -40.39 65.91 18.11
CA LYS A 773 -40.55 65.87 16.67
C LYS A 773 -40.01 64.57 16.05
N LYS A 774 -38.81 64.16 16.44
CA LYS A 774 -38.28 62.90 15.98
C LYS A 774 -39.14 61.68 16.34
N ALA A 775 -39.72 61.69 17.52
CA ALA A 775 -40.63 60.61 17.91
C ALA A 775 -41.97 60.71 17.17
N ALA A 776 -42.53 61.94 17.00
CA ALA A 776 -43.78 62.18 16.30
C ALA A 776 -43.68 61.80 14.81
N ASP A 777 -42.52 62.06 14.14
CA ASP A 777 -42.26 61.66 12.74
C ASP A 777 -42.32 60.14 12.58
N GLN A 778 -42.07 59.38 13.64
CA GLN A 778 -42.21 57.91 13.67
C GLN A 778 -43.63 57.47 14.10
N GLY A 779 -44.55 58.41 14.25
CA GLY A 779 -45.96 58.13 14.61
C GLY A 779 -46.22 57.99 16.11
N HIS A 780 -45.31 58.48 16.99
CA HIS A 780 -45.53 58.38 18.44
C HIS A 780 -46.59 59.40 18.87
N GLU A 781 -47.79 58.93 19.20
CA GLU A 781 -48.95 59.77 19.47
C GLU A 781 -48.74 60.76 20.67
N SER A 782 -48.20 60.23 21.76
CA SER A 782 -47.95 61.12 22.95
C SER A 782 -46.88 62.18 22.67
N ALA A 783 -46.00 61.98 21.65
CA ALA A 783 -45.05 62.98 21.23
C ALA A 783 -45.75 64.09 20.43
N LYS A 784 -46.75 63.78 19.63
CA LYS A 784 -47.55 64.74 18.91
C LYS A 784 -48.38 65.61 19.90
N GLU A 785 -49.02 64.95 20.86
CA GLU A 785 -49.76 65.62 21.90
C GLU A 785 -48.87 66.59 22.78
N ALA A 786 -47.63 66.12 23.03
CA ALA A 786 -46.66 66.92 23.75
C ALA A 786 -46.21 68.20 22.94
N ILE A 787 -46.04 68.04 21.63
CA ILE A 787 -45.77 69.18 20.73
C ILE A 787 -46.88 70.19 20.77
N ASP A 788 -48.13 69.74 20.50
CA ASP A 788 -49.31 70.57 20.48
C ASP A 788 -49.48 71.33 21.82
N GLY A 789 -49.22 70.60 22.93
CA GLY A 789 -49.22 71.21 24.27
C GLY A 789 -48.16 72.32 24.49
N MET A 790 -47.03 72.14 23.90
CA MET A 790 -45.88 73.06 23.98
C MET A 790 -46.09 74.31 23.06
N GLU A 791 -46.71 74.13 21.92
CA GLU A 791 -47.02 75.16 20.96
C GLU A 791 -48.24 76.05 21.38
N SER A 792 -49.19 75.42 22.05
CA SER A 792 -50.44 76.14 22.44
C SER A 792 -50.30 76.96 23.75
N GLY A 793 -49.16 77.00 24.37
CA GLY A 793 -48.83 77.87 25.47
C GLY A 793 -49.48 77.53 26.80
N GLY A 794 -49.91 76.39 27.08
CA GLY A 794 -50.31 75.83 28.33
C GLY A 794 -51.81 75.81 28.63
N LEU A 795 -52.30 74.67 28.83
CA LEU A 795 -53.34 74.17 29.79
C LEU A 795 -53.66 72.70 29.55
N GLY A 796 -52.94 72.08 28.66
CA GLY A 796 -53.16 70.71 28.23
C GLY A 796 -52.31 69.62 29.00
N SER A 797 -51.39 70.02 29.88
CA SER A 797 -50.38 69.09 30.43
C SER A 797 -50.87 68.18 31.55
N ALA A 798 -52.05 68.27 32.03
CA ALA A 798 -52.55 67.44 33.13
C ALA A 798 -53.16 66.10 32.72
N VAL A 799 -53.53 65.94 31.47
CA VAL A 799 -54.14 64.67 30.98
C VAL A 799 -53.09 63.67 30.47
N ALA A 800 -51.98 64.17 29.92
CA ALA A 800 -50.93 63.32 29.40
C ALA A 800 -50.13 62.54 30.48
N ALA A 801 -50.04 63.12 31.70
CA ALA A 801 -49.31 62.43 32.81
C ALA A 801 -50.06 61.19 33.33
N GLY A 802 -51.39 61.10 33.15
CA GLY A 802 -52.14 59.89 33.51
C GLY A 802 -52.06 58.72 32.55
N ALA A 803 -51.81 58.96 31.27
CA ALA A 803 -51.66 57.91 30.24
C ALA A 803 -50.33 57.24 30.28
N ALA A 804 -49.27 57.95 30.75
CA ALA A 804 -47.96 57.36 30.93
C ALA A 804 -47.85 56.38 32.14
N LEU A 805 -48.80 56.45 33.07
CA LEU A 805 -48.89 55.57 34.25
C LEU A 805 -49.66 54.27 33.94
N GLY A 806 -50.28 54.15 32.74
CA GLY A 806 -51.08 53.02 32.35
C GLY A 806 -50.34 52.03 31.34
N GLY A 807 -49.05 51.76 31.64
CA GLY A 807 -48.20 50.95 30.72
C GLY A 807 -48.81 49.61 30.31
N ALA A 808 -49.82 49.09 30.96
CA ALA A 808 -50.49 47.83 30.61
C ALA A 808 -51.43 47.92 29.38
N ALA A 809 -52.02 49.08 29.11
CA ALA A 809 -53.02 49.19 28.03
C ALA A 809 -52.39 49.52 26.64
N LEU A 810 -51.27 50.23 26.61
CA LEU A 810 -50.53 50.54 25.42
C LEU A 810 -49.76 49.32 24.88
N ILE A 811 -49.29 48.48 25.76
CA ILE A 811 -48.56 47.21 25.36
C ILE A 811 -49.48 46.28 24.61
N TRP A 812 -50.76 46.23 24.90
CA TRP A 812 -51.74 45.39 24.20
C TRP A 812 -51.90 45.83 22.71
N LYS A 813 -51.74 47.10 22.40
CA LYS A 813 -51.81 47.65 21.04
C LYS A 813 -50.52 47.45 20.28
N PHE A 814 -49.34 47.49 20.92
CA PHE A 814 -48.04 47.29 20.30
C PHE A 814 -47.69 45.79 20.05
N LEU A 815 -48.38 44.93 20.84
CA LEU A 815 -48.17 43.48 20.63
C LEU A 815 -49.01 42.91 19.47
N ASN A 816 -49.93 43.74 18.89
CA ASN A 816 -50.81 43.39 17.79
C ASN A 816 -50.52 44.12 16.43
N SER A 817 -49.52 44.95 16.37
CA SER A 817 -48.94 45.52 15.16
C SER A 817 -47.51 44.99 14.93
#